data_c80abf97f82c7205754b33477e0d2215
#
_entry.id   c80abf97f82c7205754b33477e0d2215
#
_cell.length_a   1.000
_cell.length_b   1.000
_cell.length_c   1.000
_cell.angle_alpha   90.00
_cell.angle_beta   90.00
_cell.angle_gamma   90.00
#
_symmetry.space_group_name_H-M   'P 1'
#
loop_
_entity.id
_entity.type
_entity.pdbx_description
1 polymer ?
#
loop_
_entity_poly.entity_id
_entity_poly.type
_entity_poly.pdbx_seq_one_letter_code
_entity_poly.pdbx_strand_id
1 'polypeptide(L)'
;MRARLFIGKQARQIGTALIVSALAASAAVAADPPLRKIEDPHYGDSLFHFYQDRYFSSITTLMVSQHFERVQHHADEAEVLRGGLLLSYGLHREAGDIFAGLIETTTAATVRDRAWYFLAKIRYQRGFLAEAEEAVDRVQNHLPPELEEDRGLLKANLLMARADYAGAAKVLNTMTRSPGAGLYARYNLGVALIRSGDAERGSELLDKLGRAEPLKDEPGRAIAVLDEMGRPRAVAEESDRERRPGALSTEEFQSLRDKANVALGFAALQDNVPEKARVYLERVRLTGAQSNKALLGFGWAADGMKDVKLALAPWSELAERDSSDPAVLEARIALPYAFAELGAYGQALDRYNDAIDAFERENKGLDESIASIRSGQFIAALMTRNPGEEMGWFWTLDQLPDLQHKGNLAPVLAKHEFQEAFKNYRDLQFLAKNLNDWFEKLGIFDDMLVNRRQAYAERLPKILARASDSGLDTLQQRSDALAADVAQAETDADGLGLADTRQREQLARLADVRSTLQQAGSDPDVAAKRDRARLVGGALTWQLTQDYPARLWEAKKALVTISDGLAEARHHVAALAQAQRDEPARFEAFAARIKELSPRIQALIPRVATLAAEQQQAVQELAVAELTRQKERLAEYTTQARFAVAQLYDRANVVGQTPGTADHANKP
;
A
#
# COMPACT_ATOMS: atom_id res chain seq x y z
N MET A 1 -60.17 26.24 21.20
CA MET A 1 -59.28 25.24 21.82
C MET A 1 -60.01 23.91 21.79
N ARG A 2 -59.74 23.01 20.90
CA ARG A 2 -60.22 21.62 20.63
C ARG A 2 -60.65 21.43 19.18
N ALA A 3 -59.69 21.43 18.28
CA ALA A 3 -59.83 20.95 16.88
C ALA A 3 -58.44 20.56 16.31
N ARG A 4 -57.63 19.81 17.05
CA ARG A 4 -56.28 19.36 16.62
C ARG A 4 -55.97 17.91 16.90
N LEU A 5 -56.96 17.04 16.98
CA LEU A 5 -56.70 15.65 17.39
C LEU A 5 -57.28 14.56 16.47
N PHE A 6 -57.74 14.88 15.25
CA PHE A 6 -58.32 13.86 14.36
C PHE A 6 -57.63 13.69 12.99
N ILE A 7 -56.57 14.46 12.69
CA ILE A 7 -55.80 14.29 11.44
C ILE A 7 -54.52 13.45 11.65
N GLY A 8 -54.19 13.07 12.91
CA GLY A 8 -52.98 12.35 13.26
C GLY A 8 -52.95 10.84 13.07
N LYS A 9 -54.08 10.16 12.82
CA LYS A 9 -54.11 8.70 12.72
C LYS A 9 -54.08 8.14 11.30
N GLN A 10 -54.55 8.83 10.31
CA GLN A 10 -54.45 8.35 8.91
C GLN A 10 -53.13 8.73 8.25
N ALA A 11 -52.49 9.83 8.64
CA ALA A 11 -51.16 10.18 8.18
C ALA A 11 -50.04 9.29 8.75
N ARG A 12 -50.26 8.64 9.89
CA ARG A 12 -49.30 7.68 10.47
C ARG A 12 -49.29 6.32 9.78
N GLN A 13 -50.41 5.87 9.20
CA GLN A 13 -50.46 4.58 8.50
C GLN A 13 -49.90 4.65 7.07
N ILE A 14 -49.94 5.82 6.41
CA ILE A 14 -49.32 6.04 5.09
C ILE A 14 -47.82 6.30 5.26
N GLY A 15 -47.41 6.96 6.33
CA GLY A 15 -45.98 7.22 6.62
C GLY A 15 -45.22 5.95 7.00
N THR A 16 -45.84 5.01 7.69
CA THR A 16 -45.20 3.73 8.05
C THR A 16 -45.09 2.76 6.86
N ALA A 17 -46.01 2.77 5.92
CA ALA A 17 -45.91 1.97 4.72
C ALA A 17 -44.83 2.47 3.75
N LEU A 18 -44.64 3.80 3.63
CA LEU A 18 -43.57 4.40 2.83
C LEU A 18 -42.18 4.27 3.47
N ILE A 19 -42.08 4.28 4.80
CA ILE A 19 -40.80 4.07 5.51
C ILE A 19 -40.39 2.59 5.46
N VAL A 20 -41.34 1.65 5.51
CA VAL A 20 -41.02 0.23 5.35
C VAL A 20 -40.64 -0.10 3.90
N SER A 21 -41.26 0.55 2.90
CA SER A 21 -40.86 0.39 1.49
C SER A 21 -39.51 1.06 1.18
N ALA A 22 -39.17 2.17 1.83
CA ALA A 22 -37.87 2.84 1.71
C ALA A 22 -36.76 2.06 2.44
N LEU A 23 -37.07 1.39 3.56
CA LEU A 23 -36.14 0.50 4.26
C LEU A 23 -35.94 -0.84 3.52
N ALA A 24 -36.94 -1.32 2.77
CA ALA A 24 -36.77 -2.51 1.92
C ALA A 24 -36.00 -2.20 0.61
N ALA A 25 -36.04 -0.95 0.12
CA ALA A 25 -35.23 -0.52 -1.04
C ALA A 25 -33.79 -0.15 -0.69
N SER A 26 -33.51 0.20 0.59
CA SER A 26 -32.14 0.45 1.06
C SER A 26 -31.41 -0.82 1.54
N ALA A 27 -32.07 -1.97 1.60
CA ALA A 27 -31.42 -3.26 1.88
C ALA A 27 -30.79 -3.91 0.62
N ALA A 28 -30.88 -3.24 -0.55
CA ALA A 28 -30.11 -3.61 -1.74
C ALA A 28 -28.80 -2.80 -1.90
N VAL A 29 -28.32 -2.18 -0.80
CA VAL A 29 -26.94 -1.68 -0.74
C VAL A 29 -26.02 -2.88 -0.60
N ALA A 30 -25.22 -3.09 -1.61
CA ALA A 30 -24.15 -4.04 -1.76
C ALA A 30 -23.79 -4.76 -0.44
N ALA A 31 -24.13 -6.05 -0.37
CA ALA A 31 -23.51 -6.92 0.61
C ALA A 31 -22.00 -6.77 0.42
N ASP A 32 -21.30 -6.37 1.48
CA ASP A 32 -19.86 -6.43 1.50
C ASP A 32 -19.43 -7.78 0.95
N PRO A 33 -18.45 -7.83 0.03
CA PRO A 33 -17.99 -9.11 -0.47
C PRO A 33 -17.65 -9.99 0.73
N PRO A 34 -18.07 -11.26 0.74
CA PRO A 34 -17.85 -12.12 1.89
C PRO A 34 -16.38 -12.08 2.25
N LEU A 35 -16.06 -11.75 3.50
CA LEU A 35 -14.70 -11.75 4.03
C LEU A 35 -14.08 -13.09 3.65
N ARG A 36 -13.10 -13.09 2.75
CA ARG A 36 -12.39 -14.30 2.35
C ARG A 36 -11.64 -14.82 3.56
N LYS A 37 -12.04 -15.96 4.06
CA LYS A 37 -11.37 -16.62 5.17
C LYS A 37 -9.96 -17.01 4.71
N ILE A 38 -8.95 -16.56 5.45
CA ILE A 38 -7.57 -16.99 5.24
C ILE A 38 -7.45 -18.38 5.88
N GLU A 39 -7.22 -19.40 5.05
CA GLU A 39 -7.11 -20.79 5.50
C GLU A 39 -5.68 -21.18 5.85
N ASP A 40 -4.68 -20.53 5.22
CA ASP A 40 -3.26 -20.72 5.50
C ASP A 40 -2.76 -19.63 6.47
N PRO A 41 -2.48 -19.94 7.76
CA PRO A 41 -2.00 -18.94 8.72
C PRO A 41 -0.71 -18.24 8.28
N HIS A 42 0.20 -18.97 7.66
CA HIS A 42 1.48 -18.41 7.17
C HIS A 42 1.30 -17.46 5.97
N TYR A 43 0.27 -17.64 5.16
CA TYR A 43 -0.12 -16.64 4.18
C TYR A 43 -0.70 -15.40 4.86
N GLY A 44 -1.50 -15.60 5.93
CA GLY A 44 -2.00 -14.53 6.79
C GLY A 44 -0.87 -13.68 7.40
N ASP A 45 0.19 -14.31 7.90
CA ASP A 45 1.37 -13.61 8.43
C ASP A 45 2.02 -12.71 7.34
N SER A 46 2.12 -13.22 6.12
CA SER A 46 2.68 -12.45 4.99
C SER A 46 1.80 -11.26 4.63
N LEU A 47 0.47 -11.44 4.61
CA LEU A 47 -0.50 -10.35 4.40
C LEU A 47 -0.47 -9.33 5.54
N PHE A 48 -0.30 -9.76 6.79
CA PHE A 48 -0.17 -8.86 7.93
C PHE A 48 1.03 -7.91 7.75
N HIS A 49 2.18 -8.43 7.35
CA HIS A 49 3.33 -7.59 7.01
C HIS A 49 3.06 -6.68 5.82
N PHE A 50 2.38 -7.18 4.78
CA PHE A 50 2.02 -6.40 3.61
C PHE A 50 1.16 -5.18 3.95
N TYR A 51 0.11 -5.36 4.75
CA TYR A 51 -0.78 -4.25 5.15
C TYR A 51 -0.18 -3.31 6.20
N GLN A 52 0.98 -3.66 6.77
CA GLN A 52 1.80 -2.77 7.60
C GLN A 52 2.90 -2.06 6.81
N ASP A 53 2.85 -2.10 5.48
CA ASP A 53 3.86 -1.55 4.58
C ASP A 53 5.26 -2.18 4.76
N ARG A 54 5.35 -3.35 5.44
CA ARG A 54 6.59 -4.11 5.65
C ARG A 54 6.81 -5.10 4.52
N TYR A 55 7.04 -4.57 3.32
CA TYR A 55 7.07 -5.37 2.09
C TYR A 55 8.21 -6.38 2.05
N PHE A 56 9.40 -6.04 2.57
CA PHE A 56 10.52 -6.97 2.65
C PHE A 56 10.23 -8.12 3.62
N SER A 57 9.66 -7.82 4.77
CA SER A 57 9.23 -8.85 5.72
C SER A 57 8.11 -9.71 5.13
N SER A 58 7.17 -9.10 4.40
CA SER A 58 6.10 -9.81 3.72
C SER A 58 6.64 -10.82 2.70
N ILE A 59 7.52 -10.38 1.79
CA ILE A 59 8.04 -11.26 0.74
C ILE A 59 8.94 -12.36 1.33
N THR A 60 9.79 -12.05 2.30
CA THR A 60 10.66 -13.04 2.91
C THR A 60 9.89 -14.08 3.72
N THR A 61 8.88 -13.66 4.49
CA THR A 61 7.98 -14.57 5.21
C THR A 61 7.23 -15.47 4.23
N LEU A 62 6.74 -14.90 3.13
CA LEU A 62 6.02 -15.63 2.09
C LEU A 62 6.93 -16.67 1.42
N MET A 63 8.14 -16.28 0.99
CA MET A 63 9.10 -17.19 0.35
C MET A 63 9.55 -18.33 1.27
N VAL A 64 9.75 -18.05 2.56
CA VAL A 64 10.07 -19.07 3.57
C VAL A 64 8.89 -20.03 3.74
N SER A 65 7.67 -19.50 3.83
CA SER A 65 6.46 -20.32 4.01
C SER A 65 6.18 -21.21 2.80
N GLN A 66 6.42 -20.71 1.59
CA GLN A 66 6.33 -21.49 0.35
C GLN A 66 7.42 -22.57 0.27
N HIS A 67 8.67 -22.23 0.66
CA HIS A 67 9.77 -23.21 0.69
C HIS A 67 9.48 -24.42 1.60
N PHE A 68 8.75 -24.21 2.69
CA PHE A 68 8.33 -25.28 3.60
C PHE A 68 6.93 -25.83 3.32
N GLU A 69 6.37 -25.55 2.14
CA GLU A 69 5.05 -26.03 1.69
C GLU A 69 3.90 -25.72 2.67
N ARG A 70 3.97 -24.56 3.34
CA ARG A 70 2.99 -24.13 4.36
C ARG A 70 1.86 -23.27 3.81
N VAL A 71 1.85 -23.01 2.50
CA VAL A 71 0.83 -22.26 1.79
C VAL A 71 0.23 -23.15 0.70
N GLN A 72 -0.86 -23.85 1.02
CA GLN A 72 -1.46 -24.85 0.14
C GLN A 72 -2.80 -24.38 -0.42
N HIS A 73 -3.65 -23.76 0.42
CA HIS A 73 -4.98 -23.31 0.03
C HIS A 73 -4.95 -21.99 -0.77
N HIS A 74 -3.92 -21.16 -0.56
CA HIS A 74 -3.76 -19.87 -1.20
C HIS A 74 -2.50 -19.81 -2.10
N ALA A 75 -2.12 -20.94 -2.73
CA ALA A 75 -0.87 -21.03 -3.49
C ALA A 75 -0.81 -20.00 -4.63
N ASP A 76 -1.87 -19.87 -5.40
CA ASP A 76 -1.93 -18.95 -6.55
C ASP A 76 -1.96 -17.47 -6.11
N GLU A 77 -2.73 -17.12 -5.08
CA GLU A 77 -2.77 -15.77 -4.52
C GLU A 77 -1.42 -15.38 -3.90
N ALA A 78 -0.74 -16.32 -3.26
CA ALA A 78 0.60 -16.13 -2.73
C ALA A 78 1.62 -15.84 -3.82
N GLU A 79 1.55 -16.54 -4.95
CA GLU A 79 2.39 -16.26 -6.12
C GLU A 79 2.08 -14.88 -6.73
N VAL A 80 0.80 -14.49 -6.82
CA VAL A 80 0.43 -13.12 -7.26
C VAL A 80 1.01 -12.07 -6.33
N LEU A 81 0.92 -12.26 -5.01
CA LEU A 81 1.51 -11.35 -4.02
C LEU A 81 3.02 -11.29 -4.16
N ARG A 82 3.69 -12.44 -4.29
CA ARG A 82 5.15 -12.53 -4.47
C ARG A 82 5.59 -11.82 -5.75
N GLY A 83 4.92 -12.10 -6.86
CA GLY A 83 5.20 -11.44 -8.15
C GLY A 83 4.98 -9.92 -8.08
N GLY A 84 3.91 -9.45 -7.44
CA GLY A 84 3.64 -8.02 -7.22
C GLY A 84 4.71 -7.34 -6.37
N LEU A 85 5.15 -7.97 -5.29
CA LEU A 85 6.23 -7.47 -4.44
C LEU A 85 7.58 -7.44 -5.18
N LEU A 86 7.93 -8.50 -5.92
CA LEU A 86 9.15 -8.52 -6.74
C LEU A 86 9.12 -7.43 -7.81
N LEU A 87 7.95 -7.20 -8.44
CA LEU A 87 7.76 -6.10 -9.38
C LEU A 87 7.99 -4.76 -8.70
N SER A 88 7.48 -4.56 -7.48
CA SER A 88 7.70 -3.34 -6.72
C SER A 88 9.18 -3.09 -6.40
N TYR A 89 9.99 -4.14 -6.31
CA TYR A 89 11.45 -4.06 -6.17
C TYR A 89 12.21 -3.89 -7.48
N GLY A 90 11.50 -3.77 -8.61
CA GLY A 90 12.13 -3.68 -9.93
C GLY A 90 12.71 -5.00 -10.45
N LEU A 91 12.41 -6.12 -9.79
CA LEU A 91 12.82 -7.46 -10.22
C LEU A 91 11.86 -7.97 -11.32
N HIS A 92 11.85 -7.25 -12.44
CA HIS A 92 10.91 -7.45 -13.54
C HIS A 92 10.98 -8.84 -14.16
N ARG A 93 12.18 -9.43 -14.21
CA ARG A 93 12.39 -10.75 -14.78
C ARG A 93 11.74 -11.83 -13.93
N GLU A 94 12.08 -11.84 -12.64
CA GLU A 94 11.57 -12.81 -11.67
C GLU A 94 10.07 -12.70 -11.50
N ALA A 95 9.55 -11.48 -11.44
CA ALA A 95 8.10 -11.22 -11.42
C ALA A 95 7.43 -11.71 -12.72
N GLY A 96 8.06 -11.47 -13.86
CA GLY A 96 7.59 -11.93 -15.17
C GLY A 96 7.51 -13.45 -15.25
N ASP A 97 8.52 -14.16 -14.77
CA ASP A 97 8.55 -15.63 -14.74
C ASP A 97 7.42 -16.20 -13.86
N ILE A 98 7.14 -15.57 -12.70
CA ILE A 98 6.01 -15.96 -11.84
C ILE A 98 4.67 -15.76 -12.56
N PHE A 99 4.44 -14.60 -13.13
CA PHE A 99 3.17 -14.33 -13.80
C PHE A 99 2.96 -15.18 -15.04
N ALA A 100 4.04 -15.49 -15.80
CA ALA A 100 3.97 -16.43 -16.90
C ALA A 100 3.60 -17.84 -16.41
N GLY A 101 4.22 -18.32 -15.35
CA GLY A 101 3.89 -19.61 -14.74
C GLY A 101 2.44 -19.67 -14.24
N LEU A 102 1.94 -18.61 -13.58
CA LEU A 102 0.54 -18.52 -13.14
C LEU A 102 -0.46 -18.58 -14.31
N ILE A 103 -0.14 -17.95 -15.42
CA ILE A 103 -0.98 -17.98 -16.63
C ILE A 103 -1.16 -19.40 -17.15
N GLU A 104 -0.10 -20.21 -17.09
CA GLU A 104 -0.10 -21.58 -17.57
C GLU A 104 -0.77 -22.57 -16.60
N THR A 105 -0.60 -22.37 -15.30
CA THR A 105 -0.94 -23.36 -14.28
C THR A 105 -2.26 -23.11 -13.58
N THR A 106 -2.67 -21.84 -13.38
CA THR A 106 -3.86 -21.52 -12.59
C THR A 106 -5.17 -21.79 -13.34
N THR A 107 -6.13 -22.37 -12.65
CA THR A 107 -7.51 -22.52 -13.14
C THR A 107 -8.41 -21.33 -12.79
N ALA A 108 -8.02 -20.53 -11.80
CA ALA A 108 -8.79 -19.38 -11.33
C ALA A 108 -8.70 -18.20 -12.32
N ALA A 109 -9.82 -17.83 -12.95
CA ALA A 109 -9.87 -16.74 -13.93
C ALA A 109 -9.42 -15.39 -13.36
N THR A 110 -9.76 -15.10 -12.10
CA THR A 110 -9.35 -13.87 -11.39
C THR A 110 -7.83 -13.79 -11.20
N VAL A 111 -7.19 -14.90 -10.87
CA VAL A 111 -5.72 -14.97 -10.72
C VAL A 111 -5.05 -14.81 -12.07
N ARG A 112 -5.57 -15.49 -13.10
CA ARG A 112 -5.04 -15.43 -14.46
C ARG A 112 -5.10 -14.01 -15.05
N ASP A 113 -6.23 -13.33 -14.87
CA ASP A 113 -6.39 -11.94 -15.35
C ASP A 113 -5.44 -10.98 -14.61
N ARG A 114 -5.24 -11.14 -13.31
CA ARG A 114 -4.25 -10.38 -12.55
C ARG A 114 -2.82 -10.66 -13.04
N ALA A 115 -2.49 -11.91 -13.32
CA ALA A 115 -1.17 -12.27 -13.87
C ALA A 115 -0.93 -11.65 -15.26
N TRP A 116 -1.92 -11.66 -16.17
CA TRP A 116 -1.85 -10.98 -17.45
C TRP A 116 -1.67 -9.46 -17.29
N TYR A 117 -2.42 -8.84 -16.38
CA TYR A 117 -2.31 -7.41 -16.12
C TYR A 117 -0.91 -7.02 -15.62
N PHE A 118 -0.37 -7.73 -14.62
CA PHE A 118 0.97 -7.43 -14.10
C PHE A 118 2.06 -7.71 -15.12
N LEU A 119 1.94 -8.76 -15.91
CA LEU A 119 2.86 -9.04 -17.01
C LEU A 119 2.84 -7.92 -18.07
N ALA A 120 1.66 -7.40 -18.41
CA ALA A 120 1.53 -6.25 -19.28
C ALA A 120 2.22 -4.99 -18.71
N LYS A 121 2.03 -4.73 -17.43
CA LYS A 121 2.67 -3.62 -16.73
C LYS A 121 4.20 -3.71 -16.75
N ILE A 122 4.76 -4.91 -16.50
CA ILE A 122 6.20 -5.17 -16.60
C ILE A 122 6.71 -4.88 -18.01
N ARG A 123 6.05 -5.41 -19.02
CA ARG A 123 6.44 -5.24 -20.43
C ARG A 123 6.39 -3.77 -20.84
N TYR A 124 5.35 -3.04 -20.43
CA TYR A 124 5.24 -1.60 -20.65
C TYR A 124 6.39 -0.81 -20.02
N GLN A 125 6.69 -1.08 -18.74
CA GLN A 125 7.78 -0.42 -18.02
C GLN A 125 9.16 -0.69 -18.63
N ARG A 126 9.33 -1.84 -19.26
CA ARG A 126 10.55 -2.21 -19.99
C ARG A 126 10.58 -1.72 -21.44
N GLY A 127 9.55 -1.03 -21.91
CA GLY A 127 9.46 -0.52 -23.27
C GLY A 127 9.06 -1.54 -24.34
N PHE A 128 8.66 -2.75 -23.94
CA PHE A 128 8.15 -3.79 -24.84
C PHE A 128 6.66 -3.53 -25.13
N LEU A 129 6.38 -2.48 -25.91
CA LEU A 129 5.02 -1.95 -26.07
C LEU A 129 4.09 -2.95 -26.79
N ALA A 130 4.58 -3.69 -27.79
CA ALA A 130 3.76 -4.65 -28.53
C ALA A 130 3.34 -5.85 -27.66
N GLU A 131 4.30 -6.40 -26.91
CA GLU A 131 4.05 -7.51 -26.00
C GLU A 131 3.19 -7.08 -24.79
N ALA A 132 3.33 -5.82 -24.35
CA ALA A 132 2.48 -5.26 -23.30
C ALA A 132 1.02 -5.15 -23.77
N GLU A 133 0.80 -4.71 -25.00
CA GLU A 133 -0.54 -4.61 -25.60
C GLU A 133 -1.19 -5.99 -25.73
N GLU A 134 -0.46 -6.98 -26.24
CA GLU A 134 -0.94 -8.36 -26.30
C GLU A 134 -1.36 -8.88 -24.92
N ALA A 135 -0.56 -8.64 -23.90
CA ALA A 135 -0.88 -9.09 -22.55
C ALA A 135 -2.11 -8.38 -21.96
N VAL A 136 -2.28 -7.07 -22.18
CA VAL A 136 -3.48 -6.33 -21.76
C VAL A 136 -4.74 -6.89 -22.42
N ASP A 137 -4.65 -7.29 -23.71
CA ASP A 137 -5.80 -7.79 -24.47
C ASP A 137 -6.20 -9.22 -24.09
N ARG A 138 -5.35 -9.96 -23.38
CA ARG A 138 -5.65 -11.29 -22.82
C ARG A 138 -6.47 -11.24 -21.53
N VAL A 139 -6.61 -10.09 -20.88
CA VAL A 139 -7.41 -9.93 -19.65
C VAL A 139 -8.91 -10.01 -19.98
N GLN A 140 -9.66 -10.86 -19.24
CA GLN A 140 -11.07 -11.23 -19.53
C GLN A 140 -12.10 -10.66 -18.54
N ASN A 141 -11.93 -9.46 -18.04
CA ASN A 141 -12.90 -8.77 -17.14
C ASN A 141 -13.11 -9.42 -15.75
N HIS A 142 -12.12 -10.12 -15.20
CA HIS A 142 -12.16 -10.68 -13.85
C HIS A 142 -11.25 -9.92 -12.88
N LEU A 143 -10.80 -8.70 -13.26
CA LEU A 143 -10.00 -7.85 -12.38
C LEU A 143 -10.89 -7.18 -11.32
N PRO A 144 -10.33 -6.90 -10.13
CA PRO A 144 -10.93 -5.95 -9.19
C PRO A 144 -11.14 -4.58 -9.86
N PRO A 145 -12.16 -3.81 -9.44
CA PRO A 145 -12.50 -2.52 -10.07
C PRO A 145 -11.32 -1.55 -10.19
N GLU A 146 -10.47 -1.49 -9.17
CA GLU A 146 -9.29 -0.60 -9.14
C GLU A 146 -8.26 -1.02 -10.21
N LEU A 147 -7.99 -2.32 -10.34
CA LEU A 147 -7.07 -2.82 -11.36
C LEU A 147 -7.67 -2.74 -12.77
N GLU A 148 -8.99 -2.78 -12.90
CA GLU A 148 -9.67 -2.60 -14.18
C GLU A 148 -9.54 -1.14 -14.69
N GLU A 149 -9.64 -0.15 -13.80
CA GLU A 149 -9.36 1.24 -14.13
C GLU A 149 -7.89 1.42 -14.56
N ASP A 150 -6.94 0.86 -13.81
CA ASP A 150 -5.52 0.91 -14.15
C ASP A 150 -5.21 0.20 -15.48
N ARG A 151 -5.87 -0.93 -15.76
CA ARG A 151 -5.76 -1.64 -17.04
C ARG A 151 -6.23 -0.76 -18.21
N GLY A 152 -7.34 -0.08 -18.02
CA GLY A 152 -7.87 0.83 -19.04
C GLY A 152 -6.92 1.99 -19.34
N LEU A 153 -6.34 2.60 -18.30
CA LEU A 153 -5.32 3.65 -18.46
C LEU A 153 -4.04 3.11 -19.11
N LEU A 154 -3.57 1.94 -18.73
CA LEU A 154 -2.41 1.30 -19.34
C LEU A 154 -2.64 1.04 -20.83
N LYS A 155 -3.81 0.52 -21.21
CA LYS A 155 -4.18 0.31 -22.61
C LYS A 155 -4.21 1.63 -23.39
N ALA A 156 -4.82 2.67 -22.84
CA ALA A 156 -4.83 3.98 -23.45
C ALA A 156 -3.42 4.55 -23.64
N ASN A 157 -2.55 4.42 -22.65
CA ASN A 157 -1.15 4.87 -22.73
C ASN A 157 -0.34 4.11 -23.79
N LEU A 158 -0.55 2.79 -23.91
CA LEU A 158 0.06 1.98 -24.96
C LEU A 158 -0.35 2.45 -26.36
N LEU A 159 -1.65 2.68 -26.59
CA LEU A 159 -2.17 3.18 -27.84
C LEU A 159 -1.64 4.59 -28.16
N MET A 160 -1.56 5.48 -27.16
CA MET A 160 -0.98 6.82 -27.32
C MET A 160 0.52 6.76 -27.65
N ALA A 161 1.27 5.88 -27.01
CA ALA A 161 2.70 5.70 -27.28
C ALA A 161 2.98 5.21 -28.72
N ARG A 162 2.06 4.44 -29.29
CA ARG A 162 2.09 3.99 -30.69
C ARG A 162 1.46 4.97 -31.68
N ALA A 163 1.07 6.15 -31.22
CA ALA A 163 0.34 7.17 -31.99
C ALA A 163 -1.04 6.72 -32.52
N ASP A 164 -1.62 5.62 -31.99
CA ASP A 164 -3.03 5.27 -32.24
C ASP A 164 -3.94 6.08 -31.31
N TYR A 165 -4.03 7.37 -31.60
CA TYR A 165 -4.85 8.30 -30.81
C TYR A 165 -6.34 8.02 -30.93
N ALA A 166 -6.79 7.50 -32.08
CA ALA A 166 -8.19 7.15 -32.28
C ALA A 166 -8.60 5.92 -31.43
N GLY A 167 -7.74 4.92 -31.37
CA GLY A 167 -7.89 3.76 -30.47
C GLY A 167 -7.88 4.19 -29.01
N ALA A 168 -6.92 5.01 -28.61
CA ALA A 168 -6.83 5.57 -27.26
C ALA A 168 -8.11 6.34 -26.88
N ALA A 169 -8.64 7.18 -27.77
CA ALA A 169 -9.86 7.92 -27.52
C ALA A 169 -11.08 7.01 -27.29
N LYS A 170 -11.18 5.88 -27.97
CA LYS A 170 -12.26 4.90 -27.73
C LYS A 170 -12.17 4.31 -26.32
N VAL A 171 -11.00 3.88 -25.90
CA VAL A 171 -10.78 3.33 -24.54
C VAL A 171 -11.08 4.38 -23.48
N LEU A 172 -10.49 5.57 -23.58
CA LEU A 172 -10.63 6.65 -22.62
C LEU A 172 -12.08 7.13 -22.49
N ASN A 173 -12.84 7.13 -23.58
CA ASN A 173 -14.24 7.53 -23.55
C ASN A 173 -15.10 6.63 -22.65
N THR A 174 -14.80 5.34 -22.55
CA THR A 174 -15.51 4.43 -21.65
C THR A 174 -15.19 4.69 -20.18
N MET A 175 -14.05 5.31 -19.90
CA MET A 175 -13.51 5.54 -18.56
C MET A 175 -13.85 6.93 -17.98
N THR A 176 -14.47 7.81 -18.76
CA THR A 176 -14.74 9.20 -18.34
C THR A 176 -15.61 9.34 -17.09
N ARG A 177 -16.28 8.27 -16.67
CA ARG A 177 -17.14 8.20 -15.48
C ARG A 177 -16.55 7.35 -14.36
N SER A 178 -15.35 6.80 -14.54
CA SER A 178 -14.66 6.01 -13.51
C SER A 178 -14.40 6.83 -12.25
N PRO A 179 -14.62 6.29 -11.06
CA PRO A 179 -14.45 7.05 -9.81
C PRO A 179 -13.03 7.55 -9.58
N GLY A 180 -12.01 6.72 -9.85
CA GLY A 180 -10.59 7.07 -9.66
C GLY A 180 -9.96 7.70 -10.89
N ALA A 181 -10.14 7.09 -12.06
CA ALA A 181 -9.46 7.45 -13.29
C ALA A 181 -10.21 8.48 -14.17
N GLY A 182 -11.48 8.78 -13.87
CA GLY A 182 -12.38 9.49 -14.79
C GLY A 182 -11.91 10.88 -15.21
N LEU A 183 -11.30 11.66 -14.32
CA LEU A 183 -10.79 13.00 -14.66
C LEU A 183 -9.52 12.92 -15.52
N TYR A 184 -8.63 12.00 -15.22
CA TYR A 184 -7.45 11.71 -16.06
C TYR A 184 -7.87 11.20 -17.44
N ALA A 185 -8.87 10.31 -17.48
CA ALA A 185 -9.43 9.82 -18.73
C ALA A 185 -10.02 10.95 -19.58
N ARG A 186 -10.74 11.92 -19.00
CA ARG A 186 -11.26 13.09 -19.72
C ARG A 186 -10.15 13.97 -20.27
N TYR A 187 -9.11 14.24 -19.48
CA TYR A 187 -7.96 15.01 -19.94
C TYR A 187 -7.25 14.30 -21.10
N ASN A 188 -6.89 13.03 -20.91
CA ASN A 188 -6.19 12.25 -21.93
C ASN A 188 -7.06 12.04 -23.19
N LEU A 189 -8.39 11.89 -23.04
CA LEU A 189 -9.33 11.82 -24.16
C LEU A 189 -9.30 13.12 -24.98
N GLY A 190 -9.33 14.28 -24.33
CA GLY A 190 -9.22 15.55 -25.03
C GLY A 190 -7.92 15.66 -25.82
N VAL A 191 -6.78 15.26 -25.23
CA VAL A 191 -5.48 15.25 -25.91
C VAL A 191 -5.47 14.24 -27.06
N ALA A 192 -6.01 13.04 -26.87
CA ALA A 192 -6.05 12.00 -27.90
C ALA A 192 -6.91 12.42 -29.10
N LEU A 193 -8.05 13.06 -28.86
CA LEU A 193 -8.92 13.60 -29.92
C LEU A 193 -8.22 14.70 -30.72
N ILE A 194 -7.57 15.66 -30.07
CA ILE A 194 -6.80 16.70 -30.76
C ILE A 194 -5.71 16.05 -31.65
N ARG A 195 -4.98 15.08 -31.08
CA ARG A 195 -3.92 14.38 -31.81
C ARG A 195 -4.41 13.47 -32.93
N SER A 196 -5.63 12.97 -32.85
CA SER A 196 -6.26 12.17 -33.91
C SER A 196 -6.89 13.01 -35.03
N GLY A 197 -6.85 14.34 -34.92
CA GLY A 197 -7.44 15.28 -35.90
C GLY A 197 -8.83 15.80 -35.55
N ASP A 198 -9.46 15.32 -34.48
CA ASP A 198 -10.75 15.84 -33.97
C ASP A 198 -10.49 16.96 -32.93
N ALA A 199 -9.85 18.02 -33.41
CA ALA A 199 -9.42 19.12 -32.53
C ALA A 199 -10.60 19.86 -31.87
N GLU A 200 -11.75 19.93 -32.55
CA GLU A 200 -12.94 20.63 -32.04
C GLU A 200 -13.49 19.90 -30.80
N ARG A 201 -13.79 18.61 -30.90
CA ARG A 201 -14.30 17.83 -29.75
C ARG A 201 -13.29 17.70 -28.63
N GLY A 202 -12.00 17.53 -28.99
CA GLY A 202 -10.92 17.46 -28.00
C GLY A 202 -10.78 18.75 -27.21
N SER A 203 -10.81 19.90 -27.88
CA SER A 203 -10.77 21.22 -27.25
C SER A 203 -12.01 21.50 -26.41
N GLU A 204 -13.20 21.09 -26.86
CA GLU A 204 -14.44 21.22 -26.08
C GLU A 204 -14.38 20.42 -24.77
N LEU A 205 -13.85 19.18 -24.79
CA LEU A 205 -13.69 18.36 -23.59
C LEU A 205 -12.68 18.97 -22.61
N LEU A 206 -11.54 19.45 -23.10
CA LEU A 206 -10.55 20.13 -22.27
C LEU A 206 -11.10 21.44 -21.73
N ASP A 207 -11.88 22.21 -22.49
CA ASP A 207 -12.51 23.43 -22.04
C ASP A 207 -13.56 23.17 -20.95
N LYS A 208 -14.36 22.11 -21.07
CA LYS A 208 -15.27 21.67 -20.01
C LYS A 208 -14.51 21.32 -18.72
N LEU A 209 -13.38 20.62 -18.84
CA LEU A 209 -12.52 20.31 -17.70
C LEU A 209 -11.89 21.59 -17.12
N GLY A 210 -11.40 22.48 -17.97
CA GLY A 210 -10.77 23.74 -17.59
C GLY A 210 -11.70 24.74 -16.88
N ARG A 211 -13.03 24.61 -17.09
CA ARG A 211 -14.07 25.41 -16.40
C ARG A 211 -14.67 24.72 -15.19
N ALA A 212 -14.37 23.43 -14.98
CA ALA A 212 -14.99 22.67 -13.90
C ALA A 212 -14.61 23.25 -12.53
N GLU A 213 -15.59 23.36 -11.65
CA GLU A 213 -15.36 23.72 -10.25
C GLU A 213 -15.17 22.47 -9.41
N PRO A 214 -14.31 22.52 -8.36
CA PRO A 214 -14.22 21.42 -7.43
C PRO A 214 -15.59 21.18 -6.81
N LEU A 215 -15.98 19.92 -6.68
CA LEU A 215 -17.17 19.55 -5.92
C LEU A 215 -17.01 20.13 -4.52
N LYS A 216 -17.92 21.01 -4.12
CA LYS A 216 -17.97 21.51 -2.74
C LYS A 216 -18.14 20.28 -1.85
N ASP A 217 -17.18 20.07 -0.97
CA ASP A 217 -17.30 19.05 0.07
C ASP A 217 -18.62 19.31 0.82
N GLU A 218 -19.60 18.43 0.65
CA GLU A 218 -20.78 18.45 1.52
C GLU A 218 -20.31 17.99 2.92
N PRO A 219 -20.37 18.88 3.93
CA PRO A 219 -20.03 18.48 5.28
C PRO A 219 -21.14 17.55 5.78
N GLY A 220 -20.90 16.26 5.80
CA GLY A 220 -21.89 15.33 6.36
C GLY A 220 -21.80 13.86 5.97
N ARG A 221 -21.01 13.45 4.99
CA ARG A 221 -20.78 12.04 4.70
C ARG A 221 -19.44 11.57 5.27
N ALA A 222 -19.34 11.53 6.60
CA ALA A 222 -18.34 10.72 7.26
C ALA A 222 -18.69 9.25 7.00
N ILE A 223 -18.02 8.62 6.05
CA ILE A 223 -18.04 7.16 5.94
C ILE A 223 -17.18 6.68 7.11
N ALA A 224 -17.80 6.00 8.07
CA ALA A 224 -17.10 5.34 9.14
C ALA A 224 -16.18 4.29 8.52
N VAL A 225 -14.87 4.51 8.61
CA VAL A 225 -13.90 3.47 8.32
C VAL A 225 -13.98 2.50 9.49
N LEU A 226 -14.35 1.27 9.20
CA LEU A 226 -14.37 0.20 10.20
C LEU A 226 -12.91 -0.21 10.49
N ASP A 227 -12.56 -0.34 11.77
CA ASP A 227 -11.29 -0.95 12.16
C ASP A 227 -11.27 -2.44 11.79
N GLU A 228 -10.11 -3.07 11.92
CA GLU A 228 -9.92 -4.49 11.59
C GLU A 228 -10.86 -5.47 12.33
N MET A 229 -11.60 -4.98 13.31
CA MET A 229 -12.60 -5.72 14.08
C MET A 229 -14.04 -5.30 13.77
N GLY A 230 -14.26 -4.53 12.69
CA GLY A 230 -15.59 -4.06 12.28
C GLY A 230 -16.20 -2.98 13.17
N ARG A 231 -15.41 -2.22 13.96
CA ARG A 231 -15.90 -1.13 14.79
C ARG A 231 -15.73 0.20 14.10
N PRO A 232 -16.71 1.11 14.17
CA PRO A 232 -16.58 2.45 13.61
C PRO A 232 -15.48 3.23 14.35
N ARG A 233 -14.39 3.55 13.65
CA ARG A 233 -13.34 4.43 14.12
C ARG A 233 -13.71 5.85 13.77
N ALA A 234 -13.79 6.75 14.75
CA ALA A 234 -13.90 8.17 14.51
C ALA A 234 -12.62 8.63 13.81
N VAL A 235 -12.72 9.04 12.55
CA VAL A 235 -11.60 9.62 11.81
C VAL A 235 -11.42 11.05 12.34
N ALA A 236 -10.45 11.21 13.21
CA ALA A 236 -9.89 12.50 13.53
C ALA A 236 -8.64 12.65 12.66
N GLU A 237 -8.59 13.72 11.91
CA GLU A 237 -7.49 14.39 11.25
C GLU A 237 -7.67 14.57 9.75
N GLU A 238 -7.47 15.79 9.34
CA GLU A 238 -7.62 16.31 7.98
C GLU A 238 -6.71 15.60 6.95
N SER A 239 -5.59 15.02 7.40
CA SER A 239 -4.64 14.26 6.59
C SER A 239 -5.16 12.91 6.07
N ASP A 240 -6.09 12.26 6.79
CA ASP A 240 -6.67 10.98 6.39
C ASP A 240 -7.87 11.12 5.43
N ARG A 241 -8.43 12.32 5.30
CA ARG A 241 -9.52 12.61 4.35
C ARG A 241 -9.04 12.63 2.90
N GLU A 242 -7.75 12.89 2.67
CA GLU A 242 -7.14 12.92 1.34
C GLU A 242 -6.86 11.53 0.74
N ARG A 243 -6.90 10.48 1.54
CA ARG A 243 -6.53 9.11 1.12
C ARG A 243 -7.72 8.17 0.87
N ARG A 244 -8.81 8.65 0.31
CA ARG A 244 -9.84 7.74 -0.21
C ARG A 244 -9.31 7.07 -1.48
N PRO A 245 -9.28 5.73 -1.59
CA PRO A 245 -8.99 5.07 -2.85
C PRO A 245 -9.96 5.59 -3.91
N GLY A 246 -9.41 6.27 -4.94
CA GLY A 246 -10.21 6.78 -6.06
C GLY A 246 -10.75 8.20 -5.94
N ALA A 247 -10.55 8.95 -4.84
CA ALA A 247 -10.89 10.37 -4.76
C ALA A 247 -9.65 11.22 -5.01
N LEU A 248 -9.70 12.07 -6.06
CA LEU A 248 -8.66 13.07 -6.33
C LEU A 248 -8.68 14.14 -5.22
N SER A 249 -7.51 14.54 -4.75
CA SER A 249 -7.39 15.70 -3.87
C SER A 249 -7.86 16.98 -4.59
N THR A 250 -8.29 17.97 -3.82
CA THR A 250 -8.71 19.27 -4.40
C THR A 250 -7.55 19.90 -5.20
N GLU A 251 -6.31 19.78 -4.73
CA GLU A 251 -5.13 20.31 -5.41
C GLU A 251 -4.84 19.55 -6.71
N GLU A 252 -4.98 18.25 -6.72
CA GLU A 252 -4.80 17.41 -7.91
C GLU A 252 -5.85 17.74 -8.99
N PHE A 253 -7.11 17.89 -8.59
CA PHE A 253 -8.17 18.34 -9.48
C PHE A 253 -7.87 19.72 -10.08
N GLN A 254 -7.47 20.69 -9.24
CA GLN A 254 -7.14 22.05 -9.68
C GLN A 254 -5.90 22.05 -10.60
N SER A 255 -4.89 21.24 -10.30
CA SER A 255 -3.72 21.07 -11.16
C SER A 255 -4.07 20.51 -12.54
N LEU A 256 -4.99 19.54 -12.61
CA LEU A 256 -5.45 18.98 -13.87
C LEU A 256 -6.27 19.98 -14.70
N ARG A 257 -7.11 20.77 -14.02
CA ARG A 257 -7.85 21.90 -14.61
C ARG A 257 -6.91 22.94 -15.20
N ASP A 258 -5.89 23.35 -14.43
CA ASP A 258 -4.91 24.33 -14.87
C ASP A 258 -4.12 23.79 -16.07
N LYS A 259 -3.74 22.49 -16.04
CA LYS A 259 -3.06 21.83 -17.14
C LYS A 259 -3.88 21.78 -18.42
N ALA A 260 -5.20 21.57 -18.32
CA ALA A 260 -6.10 21.61 -19.47
C ALA A 260 -6.17 23.03 -20.09
N ASN A 261 -6.29 24.08 -19.26
CA ASN A 261 -6.31 25.46 -19.72
C ASN A 261 -4.98 25.88 -20.36
N VAL A 262 -3.82 25.48 -19.80
CA VAL A 262 -2.51 25.71 -20.38
C VAL A 262 -2.37 25.02 -21.74
N ALA A 263 -2.79 23.75 -21.85
CA ALA A 263 -2.75 23.01 -23.11
C ALA A 263 -3.57 23.68 -24.19
N LEU A 264 -4.80 24.12 -23.87
CA LEU A 264 -5.64 24.87 -24.80
C LEU A 264 -5.08 26.23 -25.18
N GLY A 265 -4.48 26.92 -24.19
CA GLY A 265 -3.85 28.23 -24.43
C GLY A 265 -2.69 28.14 -25.42
N PHE A 266 -1.78 27.19 -25.20
CA PHE A 266 -0.66 27.02 -26.12
C PHE A 266 -1.07 26.45 -27.48
N ALA A 267 -2.08 25.57 -27.54
CA ALA A 267 -2.65 25.14 -28.82
C ALA A 267 -3.21 26.32 -29.61
N ALA A 268 -3.96 27.21 -28.98
CA ALA A 268 -4.51 28.40 -29.61
C ALA A 268 -3.40 29.39 -30.05
N LEU A 269 -2.28 29.49 -29.34
CA LEU A 269 -1.10 30.25 -29.80
C LEU A 269 -0.48 29.63 -31.04
N GLN A 270 -0.34 28.31 -31.09
CA GLN A 270 0.16 27.60 -32.27
C GLN A 270 -0.76 27.80 -33.49
N ASP A 271 -2.06 27.81 -33.28
CA ASP A 271 -3.07 28.04 -34.31
C ASP A 271 -3.18 29.53 -34.71
N ASN A 272 -2.35 30.41 -34.12
CA ASN A 272 -2.36 31.86 -34.33
C ASN A 272 -3.72 32.52 -34.02
N VAL A 273 -4.38 32.07 -32.93
CA VAL A 273 -5.65 32.60 -32.39
C VAL A 273 -5.43 33.14 -30.97
N PRO A 274 -4.69 34.26 -30.81
CA PRO A 274 -4.23 34.73 -29.50
C PRO A 274 -5.38 35.16 -28.57
N GLU A 275 -6.53 35.59 -29.11
CA GLU A 275 -7.72 35.96 -28.31
C GLU A 275 -8.25 34.74 -27.53
N LYS A 276 -8.31 33.56 -28.16
CA LYS A 276 -8.71 32.32 -27.49
C LYS A 276 -7.64 31.88 -26.47
N ALA A 277 -6.37 32.00 -26.85
CA ALA A 277 -5.26 31.67 -25.96
C ALA A 277 -5.36 32.43 -24.65
N ARG A 278 -5.57 33.76 -24.74
CA ARG A 278 -5.76 34.61 -23.57
C ARG A 278 -6.87 34.10 -22.65
N VAL A 279 -8.05 33.79 -23.19
CA VAL A 279 -9.22 33.34 -22.41
C VAL A 279 -8.92 32.07 -21.64
N TYR A 280 -8.18 31.11 -22.21
CA TYR A 280 -7.81 29.88 -21.55
C TYR A 280 -6.75 30.12 -20.45
N LEU A 281 -5.70 30.89 -20.76
CA LEU A 281 -4.57 31.11 -19.84
C LEU A 281 -4.98 31.98 -18.63
N GLU A 282 -5.94 32.88 -18.79
CA GLU A 282 -6.50 33.71 -17.70
C GLU A 282 -7.20 32.88 -16.61
N ARG A 283 -7.65 31.65 -16.90
CA ARG A 283 -8.31 30.77 -15.94
C ARG A 283 -7.36 30.00 -15.05
N VAL A 284 -6.06 30.02 -15.36
CA VAL A 284 -5.05 29.27 -14.59
C VAL A 284 -4.72 30.01 -13.29
N ARG A 285 -4.64 29.26 -12.19
CA ARG A 285 -4.30 29.85 -10.89
C ARG A 285 -2.88 30.43 -10.89
N LEU A 286 -2.72 31.56 -10.22
CA LEU A 286 -1.42 32.24 -10.10
C LEU A 286 -0.44 31.55 -9.14
N THR A 287 -0.93 30.64 -8.28
CA THR A 287 -0.12 29.92 -7.28
C THR A 287 0.06 28.42 -7.59
N GLY A 288 -0.53 27.91 -8.68
CA GLY A 288 -0.45 26.51 -9.08
C GLY A 288 0.83 26.18 -9.86
N ALA A 289 1.12 24.90 -10.02
CA ALA A 289 2.27 24.38 -10.76
C ALA A 289 2.32 24.79 -12.25
N GLN A 290 1.20 25.24 -12.83
CA GLN A 290 1.10 25.71 -14.21
C GLN A 290 1.16 27.24 -14.34
N SER A 291 1.27 27.98 -13.24
CA SER A 291 1.21 29.44 -13.18
C SER A 291 2.26 30.10 -14.08
N ASN A 292 3.52 29.69 -14.00
CA ASN A 292 4.59 30.28 -14.77
C ASN A 292 4.39 30.11 -16.27
N LYS A 293 3.98 28.94 -16.72
CA LYS A 293 3.64 28.70 -18.13
C LYS A 293 2.43 29.52 -18.58
N ALA A 294 1.42 29.66 -17.72
CA ALA A 294 0.26 30.46 -18.04
C ALA A 294 0.57 31.94 -18.17
N LEU A 295 1.36 32.51 -17.26
CA LEU A 295 1.80 33.90 -17.34
C LEU A 295 2.64 34.17 -18.59
N LEU A 296 3.56 33.25 -18.92
CA LEU A 296 4.37 33.35 -20.14
C LEU A 296 3.49 33.34 -21.38
N GLY A 297 2.62 32.33 -21.51
CA GLY A 297 1.71 32.19 -22.64
C GLY A 297 0.70 33.34 -22.75
N PHE A 298 0.22 33.88 -21.61
CA PHE A 298 -0.66 35.05 -21.60
C PHE A 298 0.04 36.27 -22.21
N GLY A 299 1.31 36.51 -21.88
CA GLY A 299 2.09 37.58 -22.49
C GLY A 299 2.27 37.39 -23.99
N TRP A 300 2.57 36.17 -24.46
CA TRP A 300 2.61 35.87 -25.89
C TRP A 300 1.26 36.02 -26.59
N ALA A 301 0.17 35.70 -25.89
CA ALA A 301 -1.18 35.97 -26.44
C ALA A 301 -1.45 37.48 -26.59
N ALA A 302 -1.04 38.29 -25.62
CA ALA A 302 -1.14 39.73 -25.68
C ALA A 302 -0.31 40.32 -26.82
N ASP A 303 0.90 39.87 -27.01
CA ASP A 303 1.77 40.27 -28.14
C ASP A 303 1.15 39.86 -29.48
N GLY A 304 0.65 38.65 -29.62
CA GLY A 304 -0.09 38.20 -30.82
C GLY A 304 -1.31 39.02 -31.15
N MET A 305 -2.02 39.59 -30.16
CA MET A 305 -3.13 40.56 -30.33
C MET A 305 -2.65 41.96 -30.67
N LYS A 306 -1.34 42.21 -30.76
CA LYS A 306 -0.74 43.53 -30.95
C LYS A 306 -0.96 44.49 -29.75
N ASP A 307 -1.30 43.96 -28.60
CA ASP A 307 -1.36 44.71 -27.34
C ASP A 307 -0.17 44.37 -26.42
N VAL A 308 0.98 44.79 -26.87
CA VAL A 308 2.26 44.55 -26.15
C VAL A 308 2.25 45.13 -24.74
N LYS A 309 1.47 46.21 -24.50
CA LYS A 309 1.30 46.80 -23.15
C LYS A 309 0.66 45.81 -22.16
N LEU A 310 -0.28 45.02 -22.64
CA LEU A 310 -0.93 43.98 -21.82
C LEU A 310 0.05 42.86 -21.42
N ALA A 311 1.09 42.57 -22.22
CA ALA A 311 2.11 41.59 -21.92
C ALA A 311 3.06 42.02 -20.80
N LEU A 312 3.22 43.32 -20.55
CA LEU A 312 4.19 43.84 -19.56
C LEU A 312 3.89 43.31 -18.13
N ALA A 313 2.63 43.32 -17.72
CA ALA A 313 2.29 42.91 -16.35
C ALA A 313 2.59 41.43 -16.05
N PRO A 314 2.11 40.45 -16.85
CA PRO A 314 2.43 39.04 -16.61
C PRO A 314 3.92 38.70 -16.78
N TRP A 315 4.61 39.31 -17.76
CA TRP A 315 6.04 39.07 -17.94
C TRP A 315 6.89 39.72 -16.86
N SER A 316 6.51 40.91 -16.33
CA SER A 316 7.19 41.53 -15.19
C SER A 316 7.05 40.68 -13.92
N GLU A 317 5.84 40.25 -13.60
CA GLU A 317 5.58 39.36 -12.48
C GLU A 317 6.38 38.04 -12.61
N LEU A 318 6.39 37.47 -13.81
CA LEU A 318 7.09 36.21 -14.05
C LEU A 318 8.62 36.38 -13.97
N ALA A 319 9.19 37.48 -14.47
CA ALA A 319 10.63 37.75 -14.45
C ALA A 319 11.21 37.89 -13.03
N GLU A 320 10.39 38.22 -12.04
CA GLU A 320 10.81 38.32 -10.63
C GLU A 320 10.73 36.96 -9.88
N ARG A 321 10.18 35.92 -10.51
CA ARG A 321 10.08 34.58 -9.91
C ARG A 321 11.40 33.82 -9.99
N ASP A 322 11.40 32.58 -9.45
CA ASP A 322 12.57 31.71 -9.38
C ASP A 322 13.12 31.38 -10.78
N SER A 323 14.35 31.76 -11.04
CA SER A 323 15.05 31.56 -12.32
C SER A 323 15.35 30.10 -12.67
N SER A 324 15.11 29.14 -11.76
CA SER A 324 15.20 27.72 -12.07
C SER A 324 14.10 27.23 -13.04
N ASP A 325 12.99 27.99 -13.17
CA ASP A 325 11.90 27.65 -14.10
C ASP A 325 12.20 28.21 -15.50
N PRO A 326 12.18 27.37 -16.55
CA PRO A 326 12.40 27.81 -17.93
C PRO A 326 11.47 28.94 -18.40
N ALA A 327 10.23 28.98 -17.91
CA ALA A 327 9.28 30.05 -18.27
C ALA A 327 9.73 31.40 -17.71
N VAL A 328 10.38 31.43 -16.55
CA VAL A 328 10.96 32.65 -15.96
C VAL A 328 12.15 33.15 -16.77
N LEU A 329 13.01 32.24 -17.19
CA LEU A 329 14.17 32.59 -18.04
C LEU A 329 13.69 33.17 -19.39
N GLU A 330 12.65 32.60 -19.99
CA GLU A 330 12.07 33.12 -21.23
C GLU A 330 11.42 34.49 -21.03
N ALA A 331 10.71 34.68 -19.90
CA ALA A 331 10.09 35.98 -19.57
C ALA A 331 11.14 37.09 -19.39
N ARG A 332 12.34 36.78 -18.89
CA ARG A 332 13.44 37.74 -18.78
C ARG A 332 13.97 38.24 -20.14
N ILE A 333 13.70 37.50 -21.22
CA ILE A 333 13.94 37.94 -22.59
C ILE A 333 12.71 38.61 -23.20
N ALA A 334 11.53 38.06 -22.95
CA ALA A 334 10.29 38.56 -23.50
C ALA A 334 9.93 39.98 -22.96
N LEU A 335 10.21 40.24 -21.69
CA LEU A 335 9.94 41.54 -21.08
C LEU A 335 10.74 42.69 -21.74
N PRO A 336 12.08 42.65 -21.87
CA PRO A 336 12.82 43.69 -22.59
C PRO A 336 12.46 43.76 -24.08
N TYR A 337 12.09 42.64 -24.72
CA TYR A 337 11.52 42.66 -26.06
C TYR A 337 10.27 43.55 -26.13
N ALA A 338 9.34 43.36 -25.18
CA ALA A 338 8.14 44.19 -25.11
C ALA A 338 8.45 45.69 -24.93
N PHE A 339 9.44 46.06 -24.11
CA PHE A 339 9.89 47.44 -23.97
C PHE A 339 10.46 47.97 -25.27
N ALA A 340 11.23 47.19 -26.01
CA ALA A 340 11.80 47.58 -27.30
C ALA A 340 10.71 47.82 -28.37
N GLU A 341 9.72 46.96 -28.44
CA GLU A 341 8.53 47.11 -29.35
C GLU A 341 7.70 48.37 -29.02
N LEU A 342 7.68 48.78 -27.76
CA LEU A 342 7.02 50.03 -27.32
C LEU A 342 7.92 51.27 -27.50
N GLY A 343 9.11 51.13 -28.05
CA GLY A 343 10.07 52.23 -28.24
C GLY A 343 10.79 52.66 -26.97
N ALA A 344 10.66 51.95 -25.87
CA ALA A 344 11.31 52.22 -24.58
C ALA A 344 12.71 51.61 -24.54
N TYR A 345 13.58 51.97 -25.47
CA TYR A 345 14.88 51.34 -25.69
C TYR A 345 15.81 51.36 -24.47
N GLY A 346 15.81 52.45 -23.68
CA GLY A 346 16.59 52.52 -22.44
C GLY A 346 16.19 51.43 -21.44
N GLN A 347 14.85 51.30 -21.19
CA GLN A 347 14.33 50.25 -20.30
C GLN A 347 14.59 48.85 -20.86
N ALA A 348 14.45 48.66 -22.18
CA ALA A 348 14.77 47.39 -22.83
C ALA A 348 16.23 46.99 -22.60
N LEU A 349 17.19 47.96 -22.76
CA LEU A 349 18.60 47.73 -22.56
C LEU A 349 18.91 47.34 -21.10
N ASP A 350 18.36 48.09 -20.14
CA ASP A 350 18.54 47.80 -18.72
C ASP A 350 18.04 46.40 -18.37
N ARG A 351 16.85 46.03 -18.85
CA ARG A 351 16.26 44.70 -18.58
C ARG A 351 17.00 43.56 -19.28
N TYR A 352 17.58 43.77 -20.48
CA TYR A 352 18.44 42.76 -21.11
C TYR A 352 19.74 42.56 -20.32
N ASN A 353 20.35 43.63 -19.81
CA ASN A 353 21.53 43.49 -18.95
C ASN A 353 21.19 42.77 -17.64
N ASP A 354 20.07 43.13 -16.98
CA ASP A 354 19.60 42.42 -15.80
C ASP A 354 19.38 40.90 -16.08
N ALA A 355 18.88 40.58 -17.28
CA ALA A 355 18.68 39.19 -17.70
C ALA A 355 20.03 38.46 -17.88
N ILE A 356 21.00 39.08 -18.53
CA ILE A 356 22.34 38.50 -18.72
C ILE A 356 22.98 38.22 -17.36
N ASP A 357 22.96 39.20 -16.43
CA ASP A 357 23.48 39.01 -15.08
C ASP A 357 22.77 37.90 -14.31
N ALA A 358 21.44 37.78 -14.49
CA ALA A 358 20.65 36.69 -13.88
C ALA A 358 21.03 35.33 -14.47
N PHE A 359 21.22 35.24 -15.79
CA PHE A 359 21.64 34.00 -16.45
C PHE A 359 23.04 33.56 -16.03
N GLU A 360 23.97 34.51 -15.83
CA GLU A 360 25.33 34.21 -15.34
C GLU A 360 25.29 33.69 -13.90
N ARG A 361 24.46 34.29 -13.02
CA ARG A 361 24.25 33.79 -11.66
C ARG A 361 23.62 32.38 -11.65
N GLU A 362 22.64 32.17 -12.49
CA GLU A 362 21.98 30.87 -12.60
C GLU A 362 22.93 29.80 -13.14
N ASN A 363 23.73 30.11 -14.15
CA ASN A 363 24.75 29.21 -14.67
C ASN A 363 25.75 28.79 -13.59
N LYS A 364 26.15 29.71 -12.72
CA LYS A 364 27.01 29.42 -11.58
C LYS A 364 26.31 28.51 -10.57
N GLY A 365 25.03 28.77 -10.27
CA GLY A 365 24.19 27.90 -9.41
C GLY A 365 24.05 26.49 -9.94
N LEU A 366 23.91 26.33 -11.27
CA LEU A 366 23.90 25.02 -11.93
C LEU A 366 25.26 24.30 -11.79
N ASP A 367 26.38 25.02 -11.91
CA ASP A 367 27.73 24.45 -11.70
C ASP A 367 27.93 23.99 -10.25
N GLU A 368 27.49 24.76 -9.27
CA GLU A 368 27.50 24.39 -7.84
C GLU A 368 26.62 23.17 -7.56
N SER A 369 25.43 23.10 -8.18
CA SER A 369 24.55 21.96 -8.10
C SER A 369 25.17 20.69 -8.71
N ILE A 370 25.80 20.79 -9.87
CA ILE A 370 26.54 19.68 -10.52
C ILE A 370 27.70 19.22 -9.62
N ALA A 371 28.44 20.14 -9.00
CA ALA A 371 29.52 19.79 -8.07
C ALA A 371 28.98 19.04 -6.83
N SER A 372 27.87 19.49 -6.27
CA SER A 372 27.18 18.82 -5.14
C SER A 372 26.70 17.41 -5.51
N ILE A 373 26.18 17.21 -6.73
CA ILE A 373 25.78 15.88 -7.22
C ILE A 373 27.02 14.99 -7.36
N ARG A 374 28.10 15.47 -8.00
CA ARG A 374 29.33 14.70 -8.21
C ARG A 374 30.03 14.33 -6.91
N SER A 375 29.99 15.20 -5.90
CA SER A 375 30.51 14.89 -4.57
C SER A 375 29.68 13.89 -3.76
N GLY A 376 28.48 13.53 -4.23
CA GLY A 376 27.54 12.66 -3.53
C GLY A 376 26.70 13.34 -2.44
N GLN A 377 26.92 14.62 -2.14
CA GLN A 377 26.18 15.34 -1.09
C GLN A 377 24.68 15.38 -1.37
N PHE A 378 24.29 15.56 -2.62
CA PHE A 378 22.89 15.55 -3.04
C PHE A 378 22.20 14.21 -2.73
N ILE A 379 22.83 13.09 -3.11
CA ILE A 379 22.27 11.76 -2.88
C ILE A 379 22.23 11.45 -1.38
N ALA A 380 23.27 11.80 -0.63
CA ALA A 380 23.31 11.64 0.81
C ALA A 380 22.19 12.42 1.51
N ALA A 381 21.91 13.66 1.08
CA ALA A 381 20.83 14.48 1.60
C ALA A 381 19.44 13.87 1.30
N LEU A 382 19.24 13.30 0.10
CA LEU A 382 18.02 12.58 -0.25
C LEU A 382 17.82 11.32 0.63
N MET A 383 18.90 10.57 0.89
CA MET A 383 18.86 9.37 1.75
C MET A 383 18.55 9.71 3.21
N THR A 384 19.09 10.81 3.74
CA THR A 384 18.89 11.21 5.14
C THR A 384 17.42 11.56 5.43
N ARG A 385 16.72 12.17 4.48
CA ARG A 385 15.30 12.55 4.61
C ARG A 385 14.35 11.38 4.42
N ASN A 386 14.84 10.28 3.86
CA ASN A 386 14.07 9.08 3.59
C ASN A 386 14.84 7.85 4.06
N PRO A 387 15.05 7.68 5.38
CA PRO A 387 15.70 6.50 5.93
C PRO A 387 14.74 5.31 5.86
N GLY A 388 14.23 4.99 4.67
CA GLY A 388 13.24 3.93 4.49
C GLY A 388 13.69 2.68 5.23
N GLU A 389 13.02 2.38 6.34
CA GLU A 389 13.18 1.10 7.03
C GLU A 389 12.72 -0.03 6.12
N GLU A 390 12.06 0.30 5.00
CA GLU A 390 11.52 -0.67 4.05
C GLU A 390 11.69 -0.25 2.58
N MET A 391 11.86 -1.26 1.73
CA MET A 391 12.03 -1.17 0.28
C MET A 391 10.65 -1.11 -0.41
N GLY A 392 10.55 -0.41 -1.54
CA GLY A 392 9.38 -0.53 -2.42
C GLY A 392 8.86 0.76 -3.07
N TRP A 393 7.81 0.62 -3.86
CA TRP A 393 7.17 1.64 -4.72
C TRP A 393 6.49 2.78 -3.99
N PHE A 394 6.23 2.65 -2.70
CA PHE A 394 5.40 3.57 -1.93
C PHE A 394 6.19 4.74 -1.35
N TRP A 395 7.39 4.97 -1.90
CA TRP A 395 8.19 6.12 -1.51
C TRP A 395 7.65 7.38 -2.18
N THR A 396 7.18 8.31 -1.38
CA THR A 396 6.86 9.67 -1.78
C THR A 396 7.95 10.60 -1.27
N LEU A 397 8.42 11.49 -2.13
CA LEU A 397 9.34 12.56 -1.74
C LEU A 397 8.48 13.73 -1.21
N ASP A 398 8.14 13.71 0.07
CA ASP A 398 7.26 14.72 0.67
C ASP A 398 7.93 16.09 0.76
N GLN A 399 9.24 16.15 0.92
CA GLN A 399 10.00 17.40 1.00
C GLN A 399 11.35 17.30 0.30
N LEU A 400 11.69 18.34 -0.45
CA LEU A 400 13.03 18.50 -0.97
C LEU A 400 14.02 18.70 0.19
N PRO A 401 15.22 18.09 0.13
CA PRO A 401 16.27 18.38 1.09
C PRO A 401 16.65 19.87 0.99
N ASP A 402 17.03 20.43 2.14
CA ASP A 402 17.45 21.84 2.21
C ASP A 402 18.86 21.97 1.64
N LEU A 403 18.94 22.08 0.32
CA LEU A 403 20.17 22.22 -0.46
C LEU A 403 20.20 23.59 -1.11
N GLN A 404 21.42 24.12 -1.31
CA GLN A 404 21.60 25.30 -2.13
C GLN A 404 21.07 25.02 -3.54
N HIS A 405 20.44 26.02 -4.16
CA HIS A 405 19.87 25.91 -5.51
C HIS A 405 18.86 24.75 -5.69
N LYS A 406 18.05 24.45 -4.66
CA LYS A 406 17.04 23.36 -4.69
C LYS A 406 16.04 23.47 -5.85
N GLY A 407 15.78 24.68 -6.35
CA GLY A 407 14.95 24.92 -7.52
C GLY A 407 15.44 24.18 -8.77
N ASN A 408 16.76 24.20 -9.01
CA ASN A 408 17.40 23.54 -10.15
C ASN A 408 17.28 22.00 -10.10
N LEU A 409 17.13 21.45 -8.89
CA LEU A 409 17.02 20.01 -8.66
C LEU A 409 15.58 19.49 -8.81
N ALA A 410 14.57 20.36 -8.70
CA ALA A 410 13.17 19.96 -8.82
C ALA A 410 12.84 19.28 -10.17
N PRO A 411 13.29 19.78 -11.33
CA PRO A 411 13.11 19.11 -12.62
C PRO A 411 13.81 17.75 -12.72
N VAL A 412 14.96 17.58 -12.04
CA VAL A 412 15.68 16.30 -11.95
C VAL A 412 14.82 15.28 -11.21
N LEU A 413 14.33 15.67 -10.03
CA LEU A 413 13.51 14.81 -9.16
C LEU A 413 12.16 14.45 -9.78
N ALA A 414 11.61 15.29 -10.63
CA ALA A 414 10.36 15.03 -11.35
C ALA A 414 10.49 13.99 -12.48
N LYS A 415 11.72 13.64 -12.89
CA LYS A 415 11.94 12.66 -13.96
C LYS A 415 11.77 11.24 -13.45
N HIS A 416 10.94 10.47 -14.16
CA HIS A 416 10.71 9.07 -13.86
C HIS A 416 11.99 8.23 -13.84
N GLU A 417 12.87 8.44 -14.82
CA GLU A 417 14.17 7.74 -14.93
C GLU A 417 15.05 7.97 -13.69
N PHE A 418 15.09 9.21 -13.19
CA PHE A 418 15.81 9.53 -11.97
C PHE A 418 15.17 8.88 -10.74
N GLN A 419 13.85 8.96 -10.62
CA GLN A 419 13.11 8.35 -9.50
C GLN A 419 13.33 6.84 -9.43
N GLU A 420 13.27 6.15 -10.58
CA GLU A 420 13.55 4.71 -10.65
C GLU A 420 15.01 4.38 -10.31
N ALA A 421 15.96 5.13 -10.85
CA ALA A 421 17.36 4.92 -10.55
C ALA A 421 17.70 5.18 -9.08
N PHE A 422 17.14 6.24 -8.49
CA PHE A 422 17.33 6.55 -7.06
C PHE A 422 16.66 5.51 -6.15
N LYS A 423 15.45 5.04 -6.49
CA LYS A 423 14.78 3.95 -5.80
C LYS A 423 15.66 2.70 -5.79
N ASN A 424 16.19 2.30 -6.95
CA ASN A 424 17.06 1.13 -7.06
C ASN A 424 18.34 1.27 -6.20
N TYR A 425 18.93 2.47 -6.17
CA TYR A 425 20.07 2.76 -5.29
C TYR A 425 19.71 2.57 -3.82
N ARG A 426 18.58 3.11 -3.39
CA ARG A 426 18.09 2.99 -2.01
C ARG A 426 17.84 1.53 -1.64
N ASP A 427 17.21 0.77 -2.54
CA ASP A 427 16.93 -0.64 -2.33
C ASP A 427 18.22 -1.46 -2.20
N LEU A 428 19.26 -1.14 -2.98
CA LEU A 428 20.58 -1.77 -2.86
C LEU A 428 21.27 -1.43 -1.52
N GLN A 429 21.15 -0.20 -1.04
CA GLN A 429 21.67 0.20 0.27
C GLN A 429 20.97 -0.56 1.41
N PHE A 430 19.64 -0.67 1.35
CA PHE A 430 18.88 -1.45 2.29
C PHE A 430 19.28 -2.94 2.26
N LEU A 431 19.43 -3.52 1.07
CA LEU A 431 19.86 -4.90 0.89
C LEU A 431 21.27 -5.13 1.46
N ALA A 432 22.20 -4.20 1.23
CA ALA A 432 23.54 -4.26 1.78
C ALA A 432 23.51 -4.29 3.32
N LYS A 433 22.71 -3.41 3.93
CA LYS A 433 22.51 -3.39 5.39
C LYS A 433 21.94 -4.72 5.88
N ASN A 434 20.87 -5.22 5.26
CA ASN A 434 20.25 -6.48 5.64
C ASN A 434 21.20 -7.67 5.54
N LEU A 435 22.05 -7.75 4.50
CA LEU A 435 23.02 -8.82 4.35
C LEU A 435 24.06 -8.81 5.48
N ASN A 436 24.54 -7.63 5.89
CA ASN A 436 25.44 -7.51 7.02
C ASN A 436 24.75 -7.90 8.33
N ASP A 437 23.55 -7.41 8.58
CA ASP A 437 22.77 -7.75 9.78
C ASP A 437 22.48 -9.26 9.85
N TRP A 438 22.16 -9.90 8.73
CA TRP A 438 21.96 -11.34 8.67
C TRP A 438 23.26 -12.13 8.84
N PHE A 439 24.37 -11.63 8.32
CA PHE A 439 25.68 -12.27 8.52
C PHE A 439 26.04 -12.32 10.00
N GLU A 440 25.84 -11.22 10.74
CA GLU A 440 26.04 -11.18 12.19
C GLU A 440 25.08 -12.13 12.93
N LYS A 441 23.79 -12.13 12.54
CA LYS A 441 22.78 -13.01 13.14
C LYS A 441 23.06 -14.49 12.93
N LEU A 442 23.70 -14.90 11.84
CA LEU A 442 24.09 -16.29 11.62
C LEU A 442 25.10 -16.77 12.69
N GLY A 443 26.03 -15.92 13.12
CA GLY A 443 26.91 -16.21 14.25
C GLY A 443 26.14 -16.42 15.55
N ILE A 444 25.16 -15.55 15.84
CA ILE A 444 24.28 -15.70 17.01
C ILE A 444 23.46 -16.99 16.95
N PHE A 445 22.97 -17.38 15.76
CA PHE A 445 22.21 -18.61 15.60
C PHE A 445 23.07 -19.85 15.82
N ASP A 446 24.35 -19.82 15.46
CA ASP A 446 25.28 -20.89 15.77
C ASP A 446 25.50 -21.06 17.29
N ASP A 447 25.70 -19.94 18.00
CA ASP A 447 25.78 -19.93 19.48
C ASP A 447 24.47 -20.44 20.12
N MET A 448 23.33 -20.01 19.62
CA MET A 448 22.01 -20.48 20.09
C MET A 448 21.83 -21.98 19.85
N LEU A 449 22.35 -22.51 18.74
CA LEU A 449 22.30 -23.95 18.42
C LEU A 449 23.16 -24.75 19.39
N VAL A 450 24.35 -24.27 19.70
CA VAL A 450 25.24 -24.87 20.71
C VAL A 450 24.53 -24.95 22.07
N ASN A 451 23.98 -23.81 22.53
CA ASN A 451 23.24 -23.73 23.80
C ASN A 451 22.02 -24.66 23.83
N ARG A 452 21.29 -24.74 22.71
CA ARG A 452 20.11 -25.61 22.59
C ARG A 452 20.49 -27.09 22.62
N ARG A 453 21.58 -27.49 21.96
CA ARG A 453 22.11 -28.85 22.02
C ARG A 453 22.53 -29.24 23.45
N GLN A 454 23.19 -28.33 24.15
CA GLN A 454 23.56 -28.55 25.53
C GLN A 454 22.34 -28.71 26.45
N ALA A 455 21.38 -27.79 26.35
CA ALA A 455 20.14 -27.85 27.11
C ALA A 455 19.32 -29.12 26.82
N TYR A 456 19.32 -29.58 25.56
CA TYR A 456 18.70 -30.85 25.16
C TYR A 456 19.41 -32.04 25.84
N ALA A 457 20.73 -32.10 25.77
CA ALA A 457 21.55 -33.17 26.39
C ALA A 457 21.37 -33.25 27.92
N GLU A 458 21.23 -32.10 28.60
CA GLU A 458 21.02 -32.02 30.05
C GLU A 458 19.60 -32.37 30.49
N ARG A 459 18.58 -31.96 29.70
CA ARG A 459 17.17 -32.10 30.10
C ARG A 459 16.57 -33.45 29.69
N LEU A 460 16.95 -33.96 28.52
CA LEU A 460 16.37 -35.18 27.98
C LEU A 460 16.44 -36.37 28.96
N PRO A 461 17.57 -36.69 29.61
CA PRO A 461 17.64 -37.82 30.54
C PRO A 461 16.68 -37.68 31.72
N LYS A 462 16.51 -36.46 32.23
CA LYS A 462 15.61 -36.14 33.36
C LYS A 462 14.15 -36.32 32.96
N ILE A 463 13.79 -35.92 31.73
CA ILE A 463 12.43 -36.05 31.23
C ILE A 463 12.09 -37.52 30.92
N LEU A 464 13.03 -38.27 30.33
CA LEU A 464 12.86 -39.68 30.05
C LEU A 464 12.71 -40.49 31.35
N ALA A 465 13.51 -40.21 32.39
CA ALA A 465 13.36 -40.84 33.68
C ALA A 465 11.95 -40.61 34.27
N ARG A 466 11.43 -39.38 34.21
CA ARG A 466 10.07 -39.07 34.65
C ARG A 466 8.98 -39.74 33.79
N ALA A 467 9.19 -39.84 32.50
CA ALA A 467 8.24 -40.47 31.60
C ALA A 467 8.18 -41.99 31.83
N SER A 468 9.32 -42.65 32.09
CA SER A 468 9.39 -44.09 32.42
C SER A 468 8.80 -44.42 33.79
N ASP A 469 8.87 -43.47 34.76
CA ASP A 469 8.32 -43.64 36.10
C ASP A 469 6.86 -43.18 36.21
N SER A 470 6.24 -42.82 35.11
CA SER A 470 4.87 -42.26 35.08
C SER A 470 3.75 -43.23 35.48
N GLY A 471 4.04 -44.54 35.45
CA GLY A 471 3.08 -45.56 35.81
C GLY A 471 1.80 -45.57 34.98
N LEU A 472 1.84 -45.00 33.74
CA LEU A 472 0.63 -44.85 32.90
C LEU A 472 -0.11 -46.16 32.64
N ASP A 473 0.64 -47.28 32.49
CA ASP A 473 0.00 -48.59 32.29
C ASP A 473 -0.72 -49.06 33.54
N THR A 474 -0.15 -48.79 34.72
CA THR A 474 -0.80 -49.08 36.01
C THR A 474 -2.05 -48.19 36.20
N LEU A 475 -1.94 -46.93 35.84
CA LEU A 475 -3.10 -46.01 35.91
C LEU A 475 -4.21 -46.40 34.91
N GLN A 476 -3.83 -46.88 33.73
CA GLN A 476 -4.79 -47.38 32.75
C GLN A 476 -5.50 -48.62 33.28
N GLN A 477 -4.73 -49.60 33.82
CA GLN A 477 -5.35 -50.81 34.43
C GLN A 477 -6.35 -50.46 35.55
N ARG A 478 -5.97 -49.47 36.39
CA ARG A 478 -6.87 -48.98 37.43
C ARG A 478 -8.10 -48.29 36.85
N SER A 479 -7.93 -47.50 35.82
CA SER A 479 -9.05 -46.82 35.10
C SER A 479 -10.01 -47.86 34.49
N ASP A 480 -9.46 -48.89 33.84
CA ASP A 480 -10.23 -49.95 33.22
C ASP A 480 -10.99 -50.78 34.28
N ALA A 481 -10.36 -51.06 35.43
CA ALA A 481 -11.02 -51.73 36.55
C ALA A 481 -12.17 -50.86 37.12
N LEU A 482 -11.91 -49.57 37.36
CA LEU A 482 -12.98 -48.65 37.81
C LEU A 482 -14.12 -48.52 36.81
N ALA A 483 -13.78 -48.53 35.52
CA ALA A 483 -14.82 -48.51 34.47
C ALA A 483 -15.66 -49.79 34.47
N ALA A 484 -15.06 -50.94 34.68
CA ALA A 484 -15.73 -52.22 34.83
C ALA A 484 -16.65 -52.23 36.08
N ASP A 485 -16.14 -51.75 37.22
CA ASP A 485 -16.90 -51.65 38.46
C ASP A 485 -18.13 -50.74 38.30
N VAL A 486 -17.98 -49.59 37.66
CA VAL A 486 -19.09 -48.66 37.39
C VAL A 486 -20.09 -49.25 36.40
N ALA A 487 -19.61 -49.94 35.36
CA ALA A 487 -20.48 -50.63 34.39
C ALA A 487 -21.27 -51.79 35.05
N GLN A 488 -20.63 -52.53 35.94
CA GLN A 488 -21.31 -53.57 36.71
C GLN A 488 -22.36 -52.99 37.64
N ALA A 489 -22.03 -51.92 38.40
CA ALA A 489 -22.98 -51.22 39.27
C ALA A 489 -24.19 -50.66 38.49
N GLU A 490 -23.98 -50.23 37.24
CA GLU A 490 -25.04 -49.79 36.34
C GLU A 490 -25.93 -50.96 35.88
N THR A 491 -25.33 -52.09 35.49
CA THR A 491 -26.04 -53.28 35.02
C THR A 491 -26.92 -53.88 36.12
N ASP A 492 -26.38 -53.94 37.32
CA ASP A 492 -27.05 -54.50 38.49
C ASP A 492 -27.98 -53.50 39.20
N ALA A 493 -28.01 -52.24 38.74
CA ALA A 493 -28.70 -51.12 39.41
C ALA A 493 -28.30 -51.03 40.90
N ASP A 494 -27.05 -51.34 41.21
CA ASP A 494 -26.55 -51.48 42.58
C ASP A 494 -26.16 -50.13 43.19
N GLY A 495 -27.12 -49.53 43.91
CA GLY A 495 -26.88 -48.35 44.73
C GLY A 495 -25.85 -48.55 45.89
N LEU A 496 -25.60 -49.80 46.30
CA LEU A 496 -24.66 -50.11 47.36
C LEU A 496 -23.20 -50.03 46.86
N GLY A 497 -22.95 -50.42 45.62
CA GLY A 497 -21.62 -50.35 44.97
C GLY A 497 -21.07 -48.94 44.89
N LEU A 498 -21.96 -47.93 44.74
CA LEU A 498 -21.61 -46.52 44.67
C LEU A 498 -21.73 -45.78 46.03
N ALA A 499 -21.86 -46.49 47.14
CA ALA A 499 -21.88 -45.92 48.50
C ALA A 499 -20.55 -45.19 48.84
N ASP A 500 -20.63 -44.04 49.49
CA ASP A 500 -19.47 -43.34 50.02
C ASP A 500 -18.85 -44.07 51.22
N THR A 501 -17.66 -43.68 51.64
CA THR A 501 -16.91 -44.29 52.73
C THR A 501 -17.73 -44.37 54.03
N ARG A 502 -18.44 -43.31 54.37
CA ARG A 502 -19.29 -43.23 55.58
C ARG A 502 -20.52 -44.18 55.47
N GLN A 503 -21.11 -44.23 54.33
CA GLN A 503 -22.26 -45.14 54.10
C GLN A 503 -21.80 -46.60 54.10
N ARG A 504 -20.65 -46.95 53.54
CA ARG A 504 -20.04 -48.27 53.59
C ARG A 504 -19.73 -48.71 55.04
N GLU A 505 -19.20 -47.82 55.86
CA GLU A 505 -19.01 -48.05 57.28
C GLU A 505 -20.36 -48.28 58.01
N GLN A 506 -21.38 -47.49 57.70
CA GLN A 506 -22.73 -47.67 58.28
C GLN A 506 -23.33 -49.01 57.87
N LEU A 507 -23.17 -49.42 56.60
CA LEU A 507 -23.63 -50.72 56.12
C LEU A 507 -22.89 -51.87 56.82
N ALA A 508 -21.57 -51.79 57.01
CA ALA A 508 -20.75 -52.76 57.73
C ALA A 508 -21.23 -52.88 59.19
N ARG A 509 -21.34 -51.75 59.90
CA ARG A 509 -21.87 -51.73 61.27
C ARG A 509 -23.29 -52.31 61.36
N LEU A 510 -24.16 -52.04 60.40
CA LEU A 510 -25.49 -52.57 60.33
C LEU A 510 -25.45 -54.09 60.09
N ALA A 511 -24.59 -54.61 59.26
CA ALA A 511 -24.37 -56.04 59.03
C ALA A 511 -23.92 -56.75 60.34
N ASP A 512 -22.92 -56.15 61.05
CA ASP A 512 -22.47 -56.67 62.34
C ASP A 512 -23.58 -56.69 63.39
N VAL A 513 -24.39 -55.61 63.50
CA VAL A 513 -25.53 -55.57 64.38
C VAL A 513 -26.56 -56.62 64.01
N ARG A 514 -26.87 -56.80 62.70
CA ARG A 514 -27.78 -57.83 62.25
C ARG A 514 -27.30 -59.23 62.58
N SER A 515 -25.99 -59.51 62.36
CA SER A 515 -25.38 -60.78 62.70
C SER A 515 -25.50 -61.10 64.21
N THR A 516 -25.13 -60.07 65.04
CA THR A 516 -25.25 -60.21 66.52
C THR A 516 -26.71 -60.47 66.97
N LEU A 517 -27.67 -59.72 66.37
CA LEU A 517 -29.07 -59.88 66.72
C LEU A 517 -29.69 -61.21 66.18
N GLN A 518 -29.08 -61.81 65.14
CA GLN A 518 -29.50 -63.14 64.70
C GLN A 518 -29.07 -64.21 65.67
N GLN A 519 -27.90 -64.06 66.31
CA GLN A 519 -27.37 -65.02 67.30
C GLN A 519 -28.02 -64.84 68.69
N ALA A 520 -28.62 -63.65 68.96
CA ALA A 520 -29.36 -63.41 70.21
C ALA A 520 -30.75 -63.98 70.16
N GLY A 521 -31.19 -64.77 71.18
CA GLY A 521 -32.48 -65.49 71.28
C GLY A 521 -33.76 -64.71 70.99
N SER A 522 -34.96 -65.24 71.31
CA SER A 522 -36.27 -64.69 70.96
C SER A 522 -36.81 -63.73 72.05
N ASP A 523 -36.00 -63.07 72.80
CA ASP A 523 -36.44 -62.08 73.80
C ASP A 523 -37.18 -60.90 73.17
N PRO A 524 -38.29 -60.37 73.77
CA PRO A 524 -39.04 -59.22 73.27
C PRO A 524 -38.13 -57.97 73.01
N ASP A 525 -37.14 -57.73 73.86
CA ASP A 525 -36.22 -56.65 73.68
C ASP A 525 -35.26 -56.83 72.45
N VAL A 526 -34.98 -58.07 72.12
CA VAL A 526 -34.23 -58.41 70.93
C VAL A 526 -35.04 -58.23 69.67
N ALA A 527 -36.33 -58.56 69.75
CA ALA A 527 -37.29 -58.35 68.63
C ALA A 527 -37.44 -56.85 68.29
N ALA A 528 -37.60 -55.99 69.29
CA ALA A 528 -37.65 -54.56 69.08
C ALA A 528 -36.34 -53.99 68.47
N LYS A 529 -35.20 -54.52 68.87
CA LYS A 529 -33.88 -54.15 68.30
C LYS A 529 -33.67 -54.61 66.86
N ARG A 530 -34.26 -55.81 66.51
CA ARG A 530 -34.26 -56.30 65.12
C ARG A 530 -35.11 -55.42 64.21
N ASP A 531 -36.33 -55.02 64.67
CA ASP A 531 -37.17 -54.09 63.90
C ASP A 531 -36.49 -52.74 63.70
N ARG A 532 -35.81 -52.22 64.72
CA ARG A 532 -35.08 -51.01 64.58
C ARG A 532 -33.94 -51.13 63.57
N ALA A 533 -33.15 -52.21 63.60
CA ALA A 533 -32.11 -52.49 62.62
C ALA A 533 -32.63 -52.67 61.20
N ARG A 534 -33.85 -53.27 61.06
CA ARG A 534 -34.55 -53.36 59.78
C ARG A 534 -34.97 -52.00 59.26
N LEU A 535 -35.49 -51.10 60.07
CA LEU A 535 -35.93 -49.76 59.72
C LEU A 535 -34.69 -48.89 59.31
N VAL A 536 -33.63 -48.96 60.10
CA VAL A 536 -32.39 -48.24 59.80
C VAL A 536 -31.81 -48.73 58.47
N GLY A 537 -31.78 -50.02 58.25
CA GLY A 537 -31.33 -50.62 57.00
C GLY A 537 -32.17 -50.19 55.78
N GLY A 538 -33.50 -50.18 55.97
CA GLY A 538 -34.39 -49.73 54.91
C GLY A 538 -34.20 -48.24 54.57
N ALA A 539 -34.08 -47.43 55.60
CA ALA A 539 -33.80 -45.99 55.39
C ALA A 539 -32.45 -45.72 54.66
N LEU A 540 -31.40 -46.46 55.06
CA LEU A 540 -30.07 -46.34 54.40
C LEU A 540 -30.11 -46.82 52.93
N THR A 541 -30.78 -47.96 52.69
CA THR A 541 -30.99 -48.50 51.33
C THR A 541 -31.81 -47.53 50.49
N TRP A 542 -32.87 -46.97 51.03
CA TRP A 542 -33.66 -45.96 50.36
C TRP A 542 -32.87 -44.74 49.97
N GLN A 543 -32.06 -44.20 50.88
CA GLN A 543 -31.19 -43.07 50.60
C GLN A 543 -30.17 -43.40 49.49
N LEU A 544 -29.52 -44.56 49.55
CA LEU A 544 -28.58 -45.00 48.53
C LEU A 544 -29.24 -45.13 47.15
N THR A 545 -30.48 -45.63 47.09
CA THR A 545 -31.23 -45.75 45.83
C THR A 545 -31.60 -44.37 45.26
N GLN A 546 -31.94 -43.42 46.10
CA GLN A 546 -32.22 -42.05 45.67
C GLN A 546 -30.98 -41.34 45.16
N ASP A 547 -29.83 -41.52 45.81
CA ASP A 547 -28.57 -40.88 45.42
C ASP A 547 -27.91 -41.57 44.21
N TYR A 548 -28.29 -42.80 43.89
CA TYR A 548 -27.68 -43.64 42.86
C TYR A 548 -27.57 -42.98 41.48
N PRO A 549 -28.65 -42.36 40.87
CA PRO A 549 -28.53 -41.78 39.54
C PRO A 549 -27.52 -40.64 39.45
N ALA A 550 -27.48 -39.78 40.48
CA ALA A 550 -26.55 -38.67 40.55
C ALA A 550 -25.09 -39.16 40.67
N ARG A 551 -24.87 -40.16 41.54
CA ARG A 551 -23.52 -40.72 41.76
C ARG A 551 -23.02 -41.51 40.56
N LEU A 552 -23.88 -42.25 39.87
CA LEU A 552 -23.55 -42.94 38.64
C LEU A 552 -23.11 -41.94 37.56
N TRP A 553 -23.85 -40.84 37.44
CA TRP A 553 -23.49 -39.77 36.50
C TRP A 553 -22.15 -39.12 36.85
N GLU A 554 -21.87 -38.81 38.13
CA GLU A 554 -20.61 -38.27 38.59
C GLU A 554 -19.43 -39.24 38.36
N ALA A 555 -19.63 -40.54 38.64
CA ALA A 555 -18.64 -41.57 38.42
C ALA A 555 -18.30 -41.72 36.92
N LYS A 556 -19.32 -41.74 36.06
CA LYS A 556 -19.11 -41.76 34.60
C LYS A 556 -18.39 -40.54 34.10
N LYS A 557 -18.77 -39.33 34.57
CA LYS A 557 -18.10 -38.09 34.23
C LYS A 557 -16.63 -38.08 34.68
N ALA A 558 -16.35 -38.59 35.87
CA ALA A 558 -14.99 -38.73 36.38
C ALA A 558 -14.15 -39.70 35.52
N LEU A 559 -14.76 -40.84 35.10
CA LEU A 559 -14.10 -41.79 34.21
C LEU A 559 -13.76 -41.19 32.86
N VAL A 560 -14.68 -40.41 32.26
CA VAL A 560 -14.36 -39.69 31.00
C VAL A 560 -13.18 -38.73 31.21
N THR A 561 -13.18 -37.95 32.29
CA THR A 561 -12.06 -37.04 32.59
C THR A 561 -10.75 -37.78 32.78
N ILE A 562 -10.76 -38.94 33.46
CA ILE A 562 -9.56 -39.80 33.65
C ILE A 562 -9.09 -40.37 32.30
N SER A 563 -10.02 -40.85 31.48
CA SER A 563 -9.74 -41.41 30.17
C SER A 563 -9.09 -40.33 29.24
N ASP A 564 -9.67 -39.14 29.20
CA ASP A 564 -9.13 -38.03 28.42
C ASP A 564 -7.73 -37.62 28.90
N GLY A 565 -7.54 -37.53 30.22
CA GLY A 565 -6.23 -37.21 30.80
C GLY A 565 -5.16 -38.32 30.53
N LEU A 566 -5.56 -39.58 30.54
CA LEU A 566 -4.65 -40.70 30.17
C LEU A 566 -4.31 -40.68 28.67
N ALA A 567 -5.29 -40.40 27.82
CA ALA A 567 -5.08 -40.24 26.37
C ALA A 567 -4.12 -39.09 26.07
N GLU A 568 -4.29 -37.96 26.72
CA GLU A 568 -3.40 -36.79 26.60
C GLU A 568 -1.97 -37.13 27.10
N ALA A 569 -1.86 -37.78 28.26
CA ALA A 569 -0.57 -38.20 28.80
C ALA A 569 0.17 -39.17 27.85
N ARG A 570 -0.54 -40.13 27.25
CA ARG A 570 0.03 -41.03 26.23
C ARG A 570 0.46 -40.30 24.97
N HIS A 571 -0.33 -39.35 24.52
CA HIS A 571 0.02 -38.48 23.39
C HIS A 571 1.33 -37.71 23.68
N HIS A 572 1.48 -37.17 24.89
CA HIS A 572 2.73 -36.49 25.30
C HIS A 572 3.95 -37.42 25.34
N VAL A 573 3.76 -38.64 25.83
CA VAL A 573 4.87 -39.66 25.83
C VAL A 573 5.24 -40.05 24.40
N ALA A 574 4.27 -40.24 23.52
CA ALA A 574 4.52 -40.53 22.11
C ALA A 574 5.24 -39.37 21.40
N ALA A 575 4.77 -38.13 21.64
CA ALA A 575 5.39 -36.91 21.10
C ALA A 575 6.83 -36.73 21.62
N LEU A 576 7.11 -37.06 22.90
CA LEU A 576 8.47 -37.08 23.45
C LEU A 576 9.35 -38.09 22.74
N ALA A 577 8.88 -39.32 22.50
CA ALA A 577 9.60 -40.35 21.78
C ALA A 577 9.89 -39.97 20.33
N GLN A 578 8.96 -39.25 19.68
CA GLN A 578 9.18 -38.70 18.36
C GLN A 578 10.21 -37.56 18.39
N ALA A 579 10.05 -36.59 19.30
CA ALA A 579 11.01 -35.49 19.46
C ALA A 579 12.42 -35.97 19.73
N GLN A 580 12.57 -37.05 20.53
CA GLN A 580 13.88 -37.67 20.80
C GLN A 580 14.56 -38.19 19.52
N ARG A 581 13.78 -38.70 18.56
CA ARG A 581 14.31 -39.17 17.27
C ARG A 581 14.61 -38.04 16.31
N ASP A 582 13.73 -37.02 16.24
CA ASP A 582 13.76 -36.00 15.22
C ASP A 582 14.65 -34.80 15.58
N GLU A 583 14.74 -34.42 16.87
CA GLU A 583 15.48 -33.21 17.28
C GLU A 583 17.00 -33.26 16.95
N PRO A 584 17.73 -34.37 17.11
CA PRO A 584 19.12 -34.40 16.69
C PRO A 584 19.31 -34.15 15.20
N ALA A 585 18.44 -34.73 14.35
CA ALA A 585 18.46 -34.49 12.90
C ALA A 585 18.13 -33.04 12.56
N ARG A 586 17.21 -32.39 13.28
CA ARG A 586 16.89 -30.97 13.14
C ARG A 586 18.09 -30.08 13.50
N PHE A 587 18.82 -30.40 14.58
CA PHE A 587 20.03 -29.64 14.94
C PHE A 587 21.10 -29.74 13.86
N GLU A 588 21.32 -30.92 13.29
CA GLU A 588 22.27 -31.08 12.19
C GLU A 588 21.82 -30.36 10.92
N ALA A 589 20.54 -30.45 10.56
CA ALA A 589 20.00 -29.75 9.42
C ALA A 589 20.11 -28.21 9.57
N PHE A 590 19.90 -27.70 10.80
CA PHE A 590 20.03 -26.27 11.08
C PHE A 590 21.49 -25.81 11.01
N ALA A 591 22.42 -26.61 11.59
CA ALA A 591 23.86 -26.34 11.49
C ALA A 591 24.36 -26.38 10.03
N ALA A 592 23.91 -27.34 9.25
CA ALA A 592 24.24 -27.44 7.83
C ALA A 592 23.74 -26.23 7.06
N ARG A 593 22.54 -25.75 7.39
CA ARG A 593 21.94 -24.55 6.76
C ARG A 593 22.72 -23.26 7.08
N ILE A 594 23.12 -23.07 8.34
CA ILE A 594 23.97 -21.94 8.74
C ILE A 594 25.29 -21.99 7.98
N LYS A 595 25.95 -23.17 7.95
CA LYS A 595 27.21 -23.39 7.25
C LYS A 595 27.11 -23.15 5.73
N GLU A 596 25.98 -23.46 5.11
CA GLU A 596 25.70 -23.19 3.71
C GLU A 596 25.47 -21.69 3.44
N LEU A 597 24.65 -21.03 4.29
CA LEU A 597 24.23 -19.64 4.07
C LEU A 597 25.33 -18.63 4.35
N SER A 598 26.17 -18.87 5.37
CA SER A 598 27.21 -17.93 5.78
C SER A 598 28.17 -17.54 4.64
N PRO A 599 28.80 -18.47 3.90
CA PRO A 599 29.69 -18.10 2.79
C PRO A 599 28.93 -17.48 1.62
N ARG A 600 27.66 -17.85 1.39
CA ARG A 600 26.82 -17.26 0.33
C ARG A 600 26.52 -15.78 0.63
N ILE A 601 26.13 -15.47 1.87
CA ILE A 601 25.90 -14.08 2.29
C ILE A 601 27.20 -13.29 2.23
N GLN A 602 28.30 -13.84 2.75
CA GLN A 602 29.61 -13.20 2.71
C GLN A 602 30.07 -12.89 1.27
N ALA A 603 29.79 -13.76 0.32
CA ALA A 603 30.11 -13.54 -1.10
C ALA A 603 29.19 -12.49 -1.76
N LEU A 604 27.96 -12.32 -1.29
CA LEU A 604 27.01 -11.33 -1.82
C LEU A 604 27.29 -9.91 -1.34
N ILE A 605 27.78 -9.72 -0.11
CA ILE A 605 28.07 -8.40 0.47
C ILE A 605 28.91 -7.52 -0.47
N PRO A 606 30.10 -7.94 -0.95
CA PRO A 606 30.92 -7.09 -1.82
C PRO A 606 30.24 -6.87 -3.20
N ARG A 607 29.49 -7.84 -3.71
CA ARG A 607 28.76 -7.70 -4.99
C ARG A 607 27.67 -6.65 -4.91
N VAL A 608 26.89 -6.66 -3.82
CA VAL A 608 25.83 -5.64 -3.60
C VAL A 608 26.46 -4.27 -3.38
N ALA A 609 27.58 -4.18 -2.66
CA ALA A 609 28.31 -2.92 -2.48
C ALA A 609 28.80 -2.35 -3.82
N THR A 610 29.32 -3.18 -4.71
CA THR A 610 29.73 -2.75 -6.07
C THR A 610 28.53 -2.27 -6.88
N LEU A 611 27.44 -3.04 -6.90
CA LEU A 611 26.22 -2.63 -7.61
C LEU A 611 25.61 -1.33 -7.05
N ALA A 612 25.69 -1.14 -5.73
CA ALA A 612 25.22 0.10 -5.10
C ALA A 612 26.08 1.31 -5.54
N ALA A 613 27.40 1.14 -5.65
CA ALA A 613 28.30 2.18 -6.15
C ALA A 613 28.04 2.51 -7.64
N GLU A 614 27.86 1.49 -8.48
CA GLU A 614 27.50 1.67 -9.89
C GLU A 614 26.14 2.37 -10.04
N GLN A 615 25.15 1.98 -9.25
CA GLN A 615 23.83 2.60 -9.26
C GLN A 615 23.88 4.05 -8.76
N GLN A 616 24.71 4.35 -7.75
CA GLN A 616 24.94 5.72 -7.29
C GLN A 616 25.49 6.58 -8.42
N GLN A 617 26.47 6.07 -9.16
CA GLN A 617 27.04 6.75 -10.31
C GLN A 617 25.98 7.00 -11.39
N ALA A 618 25.14 6.00 -11.72
CA ALA A 618 24.07 6.16 -12.69
C ALA A 618 23.07 7.25 -12.29
N VAL A 619 22.70 7.32 -11.00
CA VAL A 619 21.84 8.39 -10.46
C VAL A 619 22.50 9.76 -10.61
N GLN A 620 23.79 9.87 -10.32
CA GLN A 620 24.56 11.11 -10.50
C GLN A 620 24.59 11.54 -11.97
N GLU A 621 24.87 10.62 -12.88
CA GLU A 621 24.92 10.89 -14.32
C GLU A 621 23.58 11.38 -14.87
N LEU A 622 22.46 10.76 -14.48
CA LEU A 622 21.12 11.21 -14.84
C LEU A 622 20.82 12.64 -14.36
N ALA A 623 21.20 12.95 -13.13
CA ALA A 623 21.02 14.27 -12.55
C ALA A 623 21.90 15.32 -13.26
N VAL A 624 23.18 15.01 -13.47
CA VAL A 624 24.12 15.90 -14.17
C VAL A 624 23.69 16.15 -15.62
N ALA A 625 23.22 15.11 -16.31
CA ALA A 625 22.73 15.25 -17.70
C ALA A 625 21.54 16.21 -17.79
N GLU A 626 20.65 16.21 -16.83
CA GLU A 626 19.52 17.16 -16.80
C GLU A 626 20.00 18.60 -16.55
N LEU A 627 20.88 18.81 -15.55
CA LEU A 627 21.41 20.12 -15.26
C LEU A 627 22.27 20.66 -16.44
N THR A 628 22.98 19.78 -17.14
CA THR A 628 23.74 20.17 -18.36
C THR A 628 22.78 20.65 -19.45
N ARG A 629 21.65 19.99 -19.68
CA ARG A 629 20.61 20.47 -20.61
C ARG A 629 20.02 21.82 -20.21
N GLN A 630 19.89 22.09 -18.90
CA GLN A 630 19.45 23.38 -18.40
C GLN A 630 20.51 24.46 -18.71
N LYS A 631 21.80 24.15 -18.55
CA LYS A 631 22.91 25.04 -18.92
C LYS A 631 22.93 25.36 -20.41
N GLU A 632 22.72 24.37 -21.28
CA GLU A 632 22.66 24.58 -22.72
C GLU A 632 21.55 25.56 -23.10
N ARG A 633 20.34 25.39 -22.56
CA ARG A 633 19.23 26.35 -22.75
C ARG A 633 19.58 27.75 -22.25
N LEU A 634 20.21 27.83 -21.09
CA LEU A 634 20.64 29.11 -20.50
C LEU A 634 21.67 29.83 -21.37
N ALA A 635 22.58 29.08 -21.98
CA ALA A 635 23.56 29.63 -22.93
C ALA A 635 22.89 30.19 -24.20
N GLU A 636 21.84 29.52 -24.70
CA GLU A 636 21.03 30.01 -25.80
C GLU A 636 20.33 31.32 -25.42
N TYR A 637 19.70 31.42 -24.27
CA TYR A 637 19.06 32.65 -23.80
C TYR A 637 20.05 33.78 -23.58
N THR A 638 21.23 33.48 -23.02
CA THR A 638 22.31 34.48 -22.87
C THR A 638 22.76 35.03 -24.22
N THR A 639 22.91 34.15 -25.22
CA THR A 639 23.29 34.54 -26.57
C THR A 639 22.21 35.43 -27.21
N GLN A 640 20.95 35.09 -27.09
CA GLN A 640 19.82 35.89 -27.59
C GLN A 640 19.77 37.27 -26.92
N ALA A 641 19.94 37.33 -25.60
CA ALA A 641 19.94 38.60 -24.87
C ALA A 641 21.09 39.50 -25.32
N ARG A 642 22.33 38.97 -25.46
CA ARG A 642 23.50 39.74 -25.94
C ARG A 642 23.32 40.23 -27.36
N PHE A 643 22.72 39.40 -28.24
CA PHE A 643 22.41 39.81 -29.61
C PHE A 643 21.36 40.94 -29.63
N ALA A 644 20.31 40.85 -28.81
CA ALA A 644 19.31 41.90 -28.70
C ALA A 644 19.89 43.22 -28.17
N VAL A 645 20.81 43.16 -27.20
CA VAL A 645 21.57 44.34 -26.73
C VAL A 645 22.35 44.99 -27.87
N ALA A 646 23.07 44.20 -28.67
CA ALA A 646 23.82 44.72 -29.82
C ALA A 646 22.88 45.41 -30.85
N GLN A 647 21.75 44.79 -31.16
CA GLN A 647 20.72 45.38 -32.05
C GLN A 647 20.15 46.71 -31.52
N LEU A 648 19.93 46.82 -30.20
CA LEU A 648 19.45 48.06 -29.60
C LEU A 648 20.50 49.17 -29.67
N TYR A 649 21.79 48.87 -29.48
CA TYR A 649 22.85 49.84 -29.69
C TYR A 649 22.96 50.32 -31.14
N ASP A 650 22.84 49.41 -32.12
CA ASP A 650 22.81 49.77 -33.52
C ASP A 650 21.63 50.69 -33.87
N ARG A 651 20.44 50.39 -33.39
CA ARG A 651 19.24 51.25 -33.57
C ARG A 651 19.42 52.61 -32.91
N ALA A 652 19.97 52.70 -31.71
CA ALA A 652 20.22 53.94 -31.01
C ALA A 652 21.25 54.82 -31.77
N ASN A 653 22.31 54.21 -32.35
CA ASN A 653 23.31 54.90 -33.15
C ASN A 653 22.71 55.45 -34.47
N VAL A 654 21.82 54.72 -35.12
CA VAL A 654 21.12 55.17 -36.34
C VAL A 654 20.19 56.32 -36.05
N VAL A 655 19.44 56.30 -34.94
CA VAL A 655 18.54 57.41 -34.53
C VAL A 655 19.34 58.67 -34.14
N GLY A 656 20.53 58.50 -33.54
CA GLY A 656 21.43 59.64 -33.21
C GLY A 656 22.14 60.25 -34.42
N GLN A 657 22.16 59.58 -35.58
CA GLN A 657 22.79 60.05 -36.83
C GLN A 657 21.80 60.68 -37.81
N THR A 658 20.50 60.78 -37.51
CA THR A 658 19.57 61.59 -38.34
C THR A 658 19.93 63.06 -38.14
N PRO A 659 20.41 63.77 -39.19
CA PRO A 659 20.79 65.21 -39.08
C PRO A 659 19.50 66.00 -38.77
N GLY A 660 19.54 66.70 -37.63
CA GLY A 660 18.51 67.70 -37.36
C GLY A 660 18.43 68.63 -38.55
N THR A 661 17.29 68.77 -39.19
CA THR A 661 16.96 69.81 -40.15
C THR A 661 17.28 71.16 -39.49
N ALA A 662 18.39 71.70 -39.80
CA ALA A 662 18.73 73.10 -39.44
C ALA A 662 17.69 74.05 -40.07
N ASP A 663 16.87 74.61 -39.23
CA ASP A 663 15.93 75.66 -39.56
C ASP A 663 16.72 76.91 -39.88
N HIS A 664 16.94 77.12 -41.17
CA HIS A 664 17.49 78.41 -41.66
C HIS A 664 16.30 79.38 -41.69
N ALA A 665 16.04 79.99 -40.55
CA ALA A 665 15.38 81.27 -40.53
C ALA A 665 16.36 82.34 -40.99
N ASN A 666 16.20 82.72 -42.21
CA ASN A 666 16.92 83.89 -42.74
C ASN A 666 15.97 85.09 -42.76
N LYS A 667 16.34 86.15 -42.12
CA LYS A 667 15.82 87.47 -42.27
C LYS A 667 16.60 88.20 -43.38
N PRO A 668 16.04 89.25 -43.98
CA PRO A 668 15.89 90.56 -43.34
C PRO A 668 14.50 91.03 -43.21
#